data_d0c702415f4516d33a3a98e0566d443c
#
_entry.id   d0c702415f4516d33a3a98e0566d443c
#
_cell.length_a   1.000
_cell.length_b   1.000
_cell.length_c   1.000
_cell.angle_alpha   90.00
_cell.angle_beta   90.00
_cell.angle_gamma   90.00
#
_symmetry.space_group_name_H-M   'P 1'
#
loop_
_entity.id
_entity.type
_entity.pdbx_description
1 polymer ?
#
loop_
_entity_poly.entity_id
_entity_poly.type
_entity_poly.pdbx_seq_one_letter_code
_entity_poly.pdbx_strand_id
1 'polypeptide(L)'
;MRITEFEYRLLGPLEVLFDGRPVAMRAAKQRALLASLLIDANKVVPSETLIARLWDEPPDGARNALQNYVLRLRRTLGCGSRGPIRTCADGYLVHVPDEALDLHRFDALVARARSAAAAQATERASALLGEALALWRGEPFSDVPSERLRLDVAPALHERRLAALELHTDADVRLGRHADVLPRLRELTAAHPLQERFWAQRMLALYRSGRQSEALDCYRTVSALLVEELGINPGPELWQLHQRVLTADPSLTAPSSPDGPRTEGNLPAETTTFIGRESMLRKTRKLLESARLVTLTGPGGVGKTRLALRAAAEASWAFPHGAWLADLAPLTEPKLLDRAVAEALGIPDQSLRPGTAVLVEHLRERQLLLVLDNCEHVAEAAGHLLSTLLTAAPGLRVLATSRQGLRIPGEYLLPVPPLTVPQDRGAPPTPTRCEAVRLLADRAEACAPHFRITRRNEEAVGRLCRRLDGIPLAIELAAVRLGALSAEEILERLDDRFRLLSDTGKPTGPRHQRTLRGVVDWSHDLCDERERRLWAGVSVFSGGFDLAAAEAVCPGDDTTREDIVDVLAALVHKSVLTVDTTGPRARYRMLETLRQYGQCRLQELGRDIPLRRRHCAYYADMAARSAEQWCGPDEVAWLSRLRLESPNLRAALDFCVTGEGDATAGLAIAANLTRTRYWFFSSSLGEGRHWLTRALDLAPTAPAPLRVGCLALAAWIALCQGDRSTAERFLAEAGRLGRDDADVEALGVLSYVEGAFAFLVHADAGSIALLARARERFRAHGQVGDAHMATMLWAMAAAFLGGRELALAAGREYATEAEAHGAGWAHSWGLWGVGLAELRHGDPHRAVGLFRDSLRRQRAIGDRWGTVWGMEAMAWAVAATGDHGRAARLIGAACSLLRTTGVALTGLRPLHEAHVETEHLVRRALGERAYAAAFAEGEGTRDPLRLAL
;
A
#
# COMPACT_ATOMS: atom_id res chain seq x y z
N MET A 1 -8.94 -48.96 5.81
CA MET A 1 -10.30 -49.57 5.72
C MET A 1 -11.23 -48.46 5.28
N ARG A 2 -11.72 -48.41 4.02
CA ARG A 2 -12.69 -47.42 3.59
C ARG A 2 -13.99 -47.77 4.34
N ILE A 3 -14.47 -46.83 5.17
CA ILE A 3 -15.78 -46.91 5.79
C ILE A 3 -16.79 -46.78 4.64
N THR A 4 -17.56 -47.81 4.40
CA THR A 4 -18.66 -47.83 3.43
C THR A 4 -19.73 -46.86 3.92
N GLU A 5 -19.89 -45.71 3.23
CA GLU A 5 -20.76 -44.63 3.71
C GLU A 5 -21.88 -44.34 2.72
N PHE A 6 -23.11 -44.22 3.24
CA PHE A 6 -24.24 -43.70 2.52
C PHE A 6 -24.15 -42.17 2.44
N GLU A 7 -24.41 -41.61 1.28
CA GLU A 7 -24.64 -40.19 1.04
C GLU A 7 -26.09 -39.96 0.64
N TYR A 8 -26.78 -39.02 1.29
CA TYR A 8 -28.17 -38.68 1.04
C TYR A 8 -28.27 -37.26 0.49
N ARG A 9 -29.01 -37.10 -0.57
CA ARG A 9 -29.18 -35.81 -1.26
C ARG A 9 -30.65 -35.45 -1.37
N LEU A 10 -31.05 -34.41 -0.66
CA LEU A 10 -32.42 -33.90 -0.53
C LEU A 10 -32.66 -32.57 -1.22
N LEU A 11 -31.60 -31.80 -1.45
CA LEU A 11 -31.68 -30.46 -2.06
C LEU A 11 -31.84 -30.56 -3.60
N GLY A 12 -32.93 -31.10 -4.04
CA GLY A 12 -33.31 -31.42 -5.42
C GLY A 12 -34.05 -32.76 -5.47
N PRO A 13 -34.03 -33.49 -6.60
CA PRO A 13 -34.49 -34.86 -6.70
C PRO A 13 -33.78 -35.73 -5.66
N LEU A 14 -34.56 -36.63 -4.98
CA LEU A 14 -34.02 -37.50 -3.91
C LEU A 14 -33.02 -38.50 -4.51
N GLU A 15 -31.78 -38.44 -4.09
CA GLU A 15 -30.74 -39.40 -4.45
C GLU A 15 -30.11 -40.02 -3.19
N VAL A 16 -29.79 -41.30 -3.28
CA VAL A 16 -29.02 -42.03 -2.29
C VAL A 16 -27.84 -42.66 -2.99
N LEU A 17 -26.65 -42.41 -2.49
CA LEU A 17 -25.42 -43.01 -2.98
C LEU A 17 -24.86 -43.96 -1.92
N PHE A 18 -24.30 -45.06 -2.36
CA PHE A 18 -23.54 -45.99 -1.54
C PHE A 18 -22.18 -46.20 -2.21
N ASP A 19 -21.11 -45.82 -1.50
CA ASP A 19 -19.78 -45.77 -2.08
C ASP A 19 -19.72 -45.03 -3.44
N GLY A 20 -20.45 -43.90 -3.53
CA GLY A 20 -20.52 -43.08 -4.73
C GLY A 20 -21.38 -43.64 -5.87
N ARG A 21 -22.03 -44.81 -5.68
CA ARG A 21 -22.93 -45.42 -6.68
C ARG A 21 -24.40 -45.19 -6.30
N PRO A 22 -25.24 -44.81 -7.25
CA PRO A 22 -26.66 -44.55 -6.96
C PRO A 22 -27.40 -45.82 -6.58
N VAL A 23 -28.16 -45.73 -5.50
CA VAL A 23 -29.06 -46.79 -5.02
C VAL A 23 -30.44 -46.57 -5.66
N ALA A 24 -30.86 -47.48 -6.53
CA ALA A 24 -32.13 -47.35 -7.25
C ALA A 24 -33.35 -47.56 -6.35
N MET A 25 -34.10 -46.49 -6.06
CA MET A 25 -35.37 -46.49 -5.33
C MET A 25 -36.55 -46.30 -6.30
N ARG A 26 -37.12 -47.41 -6.81
CA ARG A 26 -38.19 -47.35 -7.84
C ARG A 26 -39.57 -47.11 -7.22
N ALA A 27 -39.80 -47.48 -5.95
CA ALA A 27 -41.13 -47.40 -5.35
C ALA A 27 -41.39 -45.99 -4.76
N ALA A 28 -42.39 -45.32 -5.26
CA ALA A 28 -42.79 -43.96 -4.90
C ALA A 28 -42.96 -43.72 -3.38
N LYS A 29 -43.65 -44.62 -2.70
CA LYS A 29 -43.86 -44.51 -1.24
C LYS A 29 -42.59 -44.76 -0.41
N GLN A 30 -41.61 -45.50 -0.97
CA GLN A 30 -40.31 -45.64 -0.28
C GLN A 30 -39.51 -44.35 -0.38
N ARG A 31 -39.55 -43.61 -1.52
CA ARG A 31 -38.94 -42.29 -1.65
C ARG A 31 -39.54 -41.27 -0.67
N ALA A 32 -40.90 -41.23 -0.61
CA ALA A 32 -41.61 -40.37 0.32
C ALA A 32 -41.29 -40.69 1.78
N LEU A 33 -41.18 -41.96 2.17
CA LEU A 33 -40.83 -42.39 3.50
C LEU A 33 -39.38 -41.98 3.84
N LEU A 34 -38.42 -42.23 2.94
CA LEU A 34 -37.03 -41.87 3.18
C LEU A 34 -36.87 -40.36 3.27
N ALA A 35 -37.44 -39.59 2.36
CA ALA A 35 -37.43 -38.12 2.41
C ALA A 35 -38.00 -37.61 3.74
N SER A 36 -39.15 -38.18 4.20
CA SER A 36 -39.75 -37.82 5.46
C SER A 36 -38.87 -38.09 6.68
N LEU A 37 -38.08 -39.15 6.65
CA LEU A 37 -37.14 -39.49 7.74
C LEU A 37 -35.88 -38.61 7.69
N LEU A 38 -35.37 -38.32 6.48
CA LEU A 38 -34.13 -37.50 6.27
C LEU A 38 -34.31 -36.03 6.64
N ILE A 39 -35.52 -35.47 6.45
CA ILE A 39 -35.82 -34.09 6.88
C ILE A 39 -35.64 -33.93 8.40
N ASP A 40 -36.08 -34.93 9.16
CA ASP A 40 -35.94 -35.00 10.59
C ASP A 40 -34.83 -35.99 11.00
N ALA A 41 -33.76 -36.09 10.23
CA ALA A 41 -32.63 -36.99 10.48
C ALA A 41 -32.14 -36.83 11.95
N ASN A 42 -31.76 -37.94 12.54
CA ASN A 42 -31.29 -38.04 13.93
C ASN A 42 -32.36 -37.71 15.00
N LYS A 43 -33.62 -37.56 14.58
CA LYS A 43 -34.79 -37.39 15.51
C LYS A 43 -35.78 -38.51 15.28
N VAL A 44 -36.56 -38.84 16.32
CA VAL A 44 -37.64 -39.80 16.22
C VAL A 44 -38.83 -39.13 15.51
N VAL A 45 -39.22 -39.65 14.37
CA VAL A 45 -40.42 -39.18 13.66
C VAL A 45 -41.58 -40.05 14.01
N PRO A 46 -42.67 -39.49 14.64
CA PRO A 46 -43.85 -40.25 15.00
C PRO A 46 -44.48 -40.96 13.81
N SER A 47 -45.00 -42.16 14.07
CA SER A 47 -45.70 -42.96 13.06
C SER A 47 -46.85 -42.22 12.39
N GLU A 48 -47.60 -41.41 13.14
CA GLU A 48 -48.70 -40.59 12.65
C GLU A 48 -48.24 -39.51 11.67
N THR A 49 -47.12 -38.85 11.98
CA THR A 49 -46.47 -37.86 11.07
C THR A 49 -46.02 -38.50 9.78
N LEU A 50 -45.42 -39.69 9.86
CA LEU A 50 -45.03 -40.43 8.65
C LEU A 50 -46.21 -40.85 7.80
N ILE A 51 -47.31 -41.32 8.44
CA ILE A 51 -48.54 -41.66 7.76
C ILE A 51 -49.12 -40.45 7.04
N ALA A 52 -49.23 -39.30 7.74
CA ALA A 52 -49.72 -38.06 7.14
C ALA A 52 -48.87 -37.53 5.97
N ARG A 53 -47.53 -37.75 6.02
CA ARG A 53 -46.62 -37.37 4.90
C ARG A 53 -46.63 -38.36 3.72
N LEU A 54 -47.08 -39.63 3.98
CA LEU A 54 -47.11 -40.66 2.97
C LEU A 54 -48.44 -40.72 2.20
N TRP A 55 -49.56 -40.40 2.84
CA TRP A 55 -50.90 -40.48 2.25
C TRP A 55 -51.69 -39.20 2.57
N ASP A 56 -52.33 -38.65 1.61
CA ASP A 56 -53.27 -37.54 1.79
C ASP A 56 -54.53 -38.05 2.47
N GLU A 57 -54.98 -39.28 2.10
CA GLU A 57 -56.00 -40.06 2.79
C GLU A 57 -55.40 -41.41 3.21
N PRO A 58 -55.18 -41.62 4.56
CA PRO A 58 -54.61 -42.87 5.04
C PRO A 58 -55.55 -44.08 4.79
N PRO A 59 -55.04 -45.19 4.22
CA PRO A 59 -55.83 -46.40 4.03
C PRO A 59 -56.09 -47.11 5.36
N ASP A 60 -57.15 -47.96 5.37
CA ASP A 60 -57.37 -48.88 6.47
C ASP A 60 -56.14 -49.77 6.68
N GLY A 61 -55.61 -49.77 7.92
CA GLY A 61 -54.34 -50.47 8.21
C GLY A 61 -53.06 -49.69 7.85
N ALA A 62 -53.07 -48.37 7.70
CA ALA A 62 -51.92 -47.49 7.39
C ALA A 62 -50.64 -47.76 8.21
N ARG A 63 -50.79 -48.11 9.52
CA ARG A 63 -49.66 -48.49 10.40
C ARG A 63 -48.95 -49.77 9.92
N ASN A 64 -49.70 -50.79 9.50
CA ASN A 64 -49.14 -52.05 8.97
C ASN A 64 -48.48 -51.82 7.56
N ALA A 65 -49.07 -50.95 6.76
CA ALA A 65 -48.51 -50.54 5.51
C ALA A 65 -47.18 -49.77 5.70
N LEU A 66 -47.13 -48.85 6.66
CA LEU A 66 -45.91 -48.14 7.05
C LEU A 66 -44.78 -49.10 7.47
N GLN A 67 -45.11 -50.09 8.34
CA GLN A 67 -44.15 -51.12 8.79
C GLN A 67 -43.60 -51.90 7.59
N ASN A 68 -44.44 -52.27 6.63
CA ASN A 68 -43.99 -52.94 5.41
C ASN A 68 -43.12 -52.07 4.55
N TYR A 69 -43.40 -50.75 4.44
CA TYR A 69 -42.53 -49.82 3.71
C TYR A 69 -41.20 -49.64 4.37
N VAL A 70 -41.16 -49.55 5.72
CA VAL A 70 -39.91 -49.51 6.49
C VAL A 70 -39.07 -50.77 6.26
N LEU A 71 -39.69 -51.96 6.29
CA LEU A 71 -39.00 -53.23 6.01
C LEU A 71 -38.42 -53.28 4.60
N ARG A 72 -39.19 -52.85 3.62
CA ARG A 72 -38.70 -52.76 2.23
C ARG A 72 -37.60 -51.75 2.08
N LEU A 73 -37.71 -50.58 2.70
CA LEU A 73 -36.67 -49.55 2.65
C LEU A 73 -35.36 -50.02 3.28
N ARG A 74 -35.42 -50.75 4.39
CA ARG A 74 -34.23 -51.40 5.01
C ARG A 74 -33.57 -52.40 4.08
N ARG A 75 -34.37 -53.18 3.33
CA ARG A 75 -33.82 -54.12 2.33
C ARG A 75 -33.21 -53.41 1.15
N THR A 76 -33.83 -52.35 0.67
CA THR A 76 -33.32 -51.54 -0.46
C THR A 76 -31.98 -50.87 -0.12
N LEU A 77 -31.82 -50.43 1.13
CA LEU A 77 -30.55 -49.87 1.61
C LEU A 77 -29.52 -50.97 2.01
N GLY A 78 -29.83 -52.25 1.75
CA GLY A 78 -28.90 -53.35 1.98
C GLY A 78 -28.60 -53.63 3.47
N CYS A 79 -29.40 -53.08 4.37
CA CYS A 79 -29.12 -53.07 5.81
C CYS A 79 -30.20 -53.86 6.57
N GLY A 80 -29.81 -54.89 7.29
CA GLY A 80 -30.70 -55.62 8.21
C GLY A 80 -31.09 -54.76 9.42
N SER A 81 -31.39 -55.41 10.56
CA SER A 81 -31.75 -54.73 11.82
C SER A 81 -30.70 -53.76 12.41
N ARG A 82 -29.44 -53.79 11.93
CA ARG A 82 -28.35 -52.90 12.34
C ARG A 82 -28.14 -51.71 11.36
N GLY A 83 -29.03 -51.48 10.40
CA GLY A 83 -28.97 -50.39 9.43
C GLY A 83 -29.28 -48.99 10.02
N PRO A 84 -29.20 -47.93 9.20
CA PRO A 84 -29.40 -46.55 9.64
C PRO A 84 -30.81 -46.25 10.16
N ILE A 85 -31.83 -47.05 9.74
CA ILE A 85 -33.21 -46.82 10.18
C ILE A 85 -33.50 -47.68 11.41
N ARG A 86 -33.83 -47.05 12.56
CA ARG A 86 -34.14 -47.69 13.85
C ARG A 86 -35.64 -47.54 14.15
N THR A 87 -36.22 -48.57 14.79
CA THR A 87 -37.58 -48.51 15.34
C THR A 87 -37.48 -47.98 16.74
N CYS A 88 -38.28 -46.99 17.12
CA CYS A 88 -38.46 -46.42 18.44
C CYS A 88 -39.88 -46.71 18.93
N ALA A 89 -40.17 -46.42 20.20
CA ALA A 89 -41.47 -46.67 20.80
C ALA A 89 -42.65 -46.03 20.04
N ASP A 90 -42.47 -44.75 19.61
CA ASP A 90 -43.52 -43.95 18.99
C ASP A 90 -43.33 -43.77 17.47
N GLY A 91 -42.29 -44.34 16.86
CA GLY A 91 -42.01 -44.07 15.45
C GLY A 91 -40.70 -44.65 14.95
N TYR A 92 -40.08 -43.94 14.01
CA TYR A 92 -38.84 -44.36 13.36
C TYR A 92 -37.84 -43.23 13.37
N LEU A 93 -36.55 -43.58 13.44
CA LEU A 93 -35.43 -42.67 13.38
C LEU A 93 -34.49 -43.14 12.28
N VAL A 94 -34.00 -42.23 11.45
CA VAL A 94 -32.85 -42.50 10.58
C VAL A 94 -31.60 -41.83 11.19
N HIS A 95 -30.56 -42.63 11.42
CA HIS A 95 -29.28 -42.11 11.89
C HIS A 95 -28.38 -41.80 10.69
N VAL A 96 -28.01 -40.53 10.55
CA VAL A 96 -27.23 -40.04 9.44
C VAL A 96 -26.09 -39.15 9.99
N PRO A 97 -24.81 -39.41 9.67
CA PRO A 97 -23.74 -38.48 9.98
C PRO A 97 -24.00 -37.11 9.32
N ASP A 98 -23.63 -36.02 9.96
CA ASP A 98 -23.90 -34.67 9.48
C ASP A 98 -23.31 -34.41 8.08
N GLU A 99 -22.16 -35.03 7.79
CA GLU A 99 -21.48 -34.91 6.48
C GLU A 99 -22.12 -35.73 5.36
N ALA A 100 -22.99 -36.70 5.74
CA ALA A 100 -23.62 -37.63 4.80
C ALA A 100 -24.98 -37.13 4.24
N LEU A 101 -25.51 -36.02 4.75
CA LEU A 101 -26.77 -35.41 4.27
C LEU A 101 -26.49 -34.00 3.74
N ASP A 102 -26.83 -33.76 2.48
CA ASP A 102 -26.62 -32.46 1.83
C ASP A 102 -27.30 -31.28 2.54
N LEU A 103 -28.48 -31.49 3.14
CA LEU A 103 -29.18 -30.49 3.95
C LEU A 103 -28.36 -30.07 5.19
N HIS A 104 -27.79 -31.05 5.93
CA HIS A 104 -26.96 -30.76 7.10
C HIS A 104 -25.63 -30.05 6.68
N ARG A 105 -25.04 -30.49 5.60
CA ARG A 105 -23.85 -29.83 4.99
C ARG A 105 -24.15 -28.38 4.61
N PHE A 106 -25.29 -28.14 3.97
CA PHE A 106 -25.75 -26.80 3.63
C PHE A 106 -25.87 -25.91 4.89
N ASP A 107 -26.58 -26.37 5.90
CA ASP A 107 -26.76 -25.61 7.14
C ASP A 107 -25.43 -25.35 7.87
N ALA A 108 -24.54 -26.33 7.92
CA ALA A 108 -23.19 -26.17 8.49
C ALA A 108 -22.33 -25.16 7.71
N LEU A 109 -22.36 -25.19 6.38
CA LEU A 109 -21.65 -24.24 5.53
C LEU A 109 -22.19 -22.81 5.70
N VAL A 110 -23.50 -22.64 5.73
CA VAL A 110 -24.14 -21.32 5.97
C VAL A 110 -23.81 -20.79 7.36
N ALA A 111 -23.81 -21.63 8.40
CA ALA A 111 -23.42 -21.22 9.75
C ALA A 111 -21.95 -20.77 9.82
N ARG A 112 -21.06 -21.54 9.21
CA ARG A 112 -19.63 -21.17 9.08
C ARG A 112 -19.42 -19.88 8.29
N ALA A 113 -20.21 -19.67 7.24
CA ALA A 113 -20.15 -18.45 6.45
C ALA A 113 -20.59 -17.22 7.27
N ARG A 114 -21.67 -17.35 8.07
CA ARG A 114 -22.10 -16.28 9.00
C ARG A 114 -21.02 -15.94 10.02
N SER A 115 -20.36 -16.96 10.59
CA SER A 115 -19.25 -16.76 11.53
C SER A 115 -18.06 -16.07 10.85
N ALA A 116 -17.72 -16.45 9.61
CA ALA A 116 -16.67 -15.80 8.82
C ALA A 116 -17.02 -14.34 8.51
N ALA A 117 -18.28 -14.05 8.16
CA ALA A 117 -18.75 -12.68 7.91
C ALA A 117 -18.68 -11.82 9.17
N ALA A 118 -19.05 -12.36 10.34
CA ALA A 118 -18.91 -11.68 11.62
C ALA A 118 -17.45 -11.40 11.99
N ALA A 119 -16.53 -12.28 11.59
CA ALA A 119 -15.09 -12.11 11.74
C ALA A 119 -14.44 -11.23 10.63
N GLN A 120 -15.25 -10.52 9.82
CA GLN A 120 -14.80 -9.70 8.70
C GLN A 120 -14.05 -10.46 7.58
N ALA A 121 -14.07 -11.79 7.58
CA ALA A 121 -13.45 -12.63 6.56
C ALA A 121 -14.40 -12.84 5.34
N THR A 122 -14.68 -11.77 4.62
CA THR A 122 -15.72 -11.70 3.58
C THR A 122 -15.47 -12.67 2.42
N GLU A 123 -14.21 -12.83 1.96
CA GLU A 123 -13.86 -13.80 0.92
C GLU A 123 -14.19 -15.24 1.32
N ARG A 124 -13.83 -15.60 2.55
CA ARG A 124 -14.13 -16.93 3.10
C ARG A 124 -15.63 -17.15 3.24
N ALA A 125 -16.37 -16.11 3.63
CA ALA A 125 -17.84 -16.17 3.70
C ALA A 125 -18.46 -16.39 2.32
N SER A 126 -18.03 -15.65 1.30
CA SER A 126 -18.49 -15.82 -0.10
C SER A 126 -18.19 -17.23 -0.62
N ALA A 127 -16.97 -17.75 -0.43
CA ALA A 127 -16.60 -19.09 -0.85
C ALA A 127 -17.48 -20.18 -0.20
N LEU A 128 -17.68 -20.12 1.13
CA LEU A 128 -18.51 -21.08 1.85
C LEU A 128 -19.98 -21.02 1.42
N LEU A 129 -20.53 -19.83 1.11
CA LEU A 129 -21.88 -19.68 0.59
C LEU A 129 -22.00 -20.21 -0.82
N GLY A 130 -20.99 -20.03 -1.67
CA GLY A 130 -20.91 -20.64 -2.99
C GLY A 130 -20.93 -22.17 -2.94
N GLU A 131 -20.14 -22.78 -2.05
CA GLU A 131 -20.16 -24.23 -1.78
C GLU A 131 -21.52 -24.70 -1.28
N ALA A 132 -22.17 -23.97 -0.36
CA ALA A 132 -23.50 -24.31 0.15
C ALA A 132 -24.54 -24.27 -0.96
N LEU A 133 -24.56 -23.24 -1.79
CA LEU A 133 -25.51 -23.09 -2.90
C LEU A 133 -25.30 -24.13 -4.00
N ALA A 134 -24.08 -24.60 -4.21
CA ALA A 134 -23.78 -25.67 -5.18
C ALA A 134 -24.35 -27.03 -4.78
N LEU A 135 -24.78 -27.24 -3.53
CA LEU A 135 -25.48 -28.46 -3.10
C LEU A 135 -26.91 -28.55 -3.66
N TRP A 136 -27.47 -27.42 -4.12
CA TRP A 136 -28.82 -27.37 -4.67
C TRP A 136 -28.81 -27.82 -6.14
N ARG A 137 -29.48 -28.95 -6.42
CA ARG A 137 -29.54 -29.60 -7.73
C ARG A 137 -30.86 -29.35 -8.46
N GLY A 138 -31.80 -28.68 -7.83
CA GLY A 138 -33.13 -28.37 -8.39
C GLY A 138 -34.18 -28.15 -7.30
N GLU A 139 -35.42 -28.34 -7.67
CA GLU A 139 -36.60 -28.23 -6.83
C GLU A 139 -36.62 -29.40 -5.82
N PRO A 140 -36.64 -29.15 -4.49
CA PRO A 140 -36.73 -30.21 -3.47
C PRO A 140 -38.00 -31.03 -3.66
N PHE A 141 -37.87 -32.32 -3.52
CA PHE A 141 -38.97 -33.29 -3.59
C PHE A 141 -39.69 -33.35 -4.96
N SER A 142 -39.09 -32.85 -6.05
CA SER A 142 -39.69 -32.87 -7.37
C SER A 142 -40.05 -34.27 -7.85
N ASP A 143 -39.34 -35.31 -7.41
CA ASP A 143 -39.56 -36.74 -7.72
C ASP A 143 -40.18 -37.53 -6.57
N VAL A 144 -40.59 -36.84 -5.45
CA VAL A 144 -41.21 -37.46 -4.28
C VAL A 144 -42.72 -37.21 -4.26
N PRO A 145 -43.56 -38.27 -4.38
CA PRO A 145 -45.01 -38.12 -4.43
C PRO A 145 -45.62 -37.95 -3.02
N SER A 146 -45.45 -36.80 -2.44
CA SER A 146 -46.01 -36.37 -1.17
C SER A 146 -46.35 -34.88 -1.26
N GLU A 147 -47.63 -34.59 -1.28
CA GLU A 147 -48.13 -33.21 -1.37
C GLU A 147 -47.80 -32.44 -0.09
N ARG A 148 -47.91 -33.11 1.08
CA ARG A 148 -47.53 -32.52 2.36
C ARG A 148 -46.06 -32.09 2.43
N LEU A 149 -45.10 -32.88 1.91
CA LEU A 149 -43.72 -32.48 1.88
C LEU A 149 -43.50 -31.25 0.98
N ARG A 150 -44.24 -31.16 -0.14
CA ARG A 150 -44.17 -30.01 -1.06
C ARG A 150 -44.80 -28.76 -0.45
N LEU A 151 -45.91 -28.87 0.26
CA LEU A 151 -46.64 -27.72 0.83
C LEU A 151 -46.07 -27.26 2.16
N ASP A 152 -45.70 -28.18 3.05
CA ASP A 152 -45.32 -27.86 4.44
C ASP A 152 -43.80 -27.67 4.63
N VAL A 153 -42.95 -28.37 3.81
CA VAL A 153 -41.52 -28.46 4.01
C VAL A 153 -40.69 -27.72 2.92
N ALA A 154 -41.09 -27.87 1.66
CA ALA A 154 -40.35 -27.23 0.57
C ALA A 154 -40.27 -25.69 0.70
N PRO A 155 -41.34 -24.96 1.15
CA PRO A 155 -41.24 -23.51 1.34
C PRO A 155 -40.17 -23.13 2.35
N ALA A 156 -40.04 -23.83 3.48
CA ALA A 156 -39.03 -23.56 4.50
C ALA A 156 -37.60 -23.82 3.97
N LEU A 157 -37.41 -24.79 3.08
CA LEU A 157 -36.13 -25.02 2.42
C LEU A 157 -35.82 -23.91 1.41
N HIS A 158 -36.82 -23.44 0.65
CA HIS A 158 -36.66 -22.32 -0.26
C HIS A 158 -36.25 -21.02 0.48
N GLU A 159 -36.90 -20.72 1.61
CA GLU A 159 -36.52 -19.59 2.46
C GLU A 159 -35.05 -19.65 2.90
N ARG A 160 -34.58 -20.86 3.31
CA ARG A 160 -33.15 -21.04 3.66
C ARG A 160 -32.22 -20.78 2.46
N ARG A 161 -32.62 -21.24 1.26
CA ARG A 161 -31.88 -20.99 0.02
C ARG A 161 -31.82 -19.51 -0.30
N LEU A 162 -32.94 -18.80 -0.24
CA LEU A 162 -33.02 -17.37 -0.48
C LEU A 162 -32.16 -16.57 0.48
N ALA A 163 -32.22 -16.91 1.79
CA ALA A 163 -31.37 -16.28 2.80
C ALA A 163 -29.86 -16.50 2.52
N ALA A 164 -29.48 -17.68 2.04
CA ALA A 164 -28.10 -17.95 1.64
C ALA A 164 -27.69 -17.16 0.37
N LEU A 165 -28.59 -17.01 -0.61
CA LEU A 165 -28.39 -16.19 -1.81
C LEU A 165 -28.22 -14.70 -1.47
N GLU A 166 -29.03 -14.17 -0.54
CA GLU A 166 -28.91 -12.80 -0.03
C GLU A 166 -27.53 -12.57 0.59
N LEU A 167 -27.11 -13.46 1.50
CA LEU A 167 -25.81 -13.36 2.16
C LEU A 167 -24.65 -13.47 1.17
N HIS A 168 -24.75 -14.37 0.18
CA HIS A 168 -23.73 -14.54 -0.85
C HIS A 168 -23.59 -13.30 -1.72
N THR A 169 -24.72 -12.76 -2.19
CA THR A 169 -24.74 -11.53 -2.98
C THR A 169 -24.22 -10.33 -2.19
N ASP A 170 -24.57 -10.23 -0.91
CA ASP A 170 -24.06 -9.19 0.00
C ASP A 170 -22.54 -9.27 0.15
N ALA A 171 -22.01 -10.48 0.32
CA ALA A 171 -20.57 -10.72 0.40
C ALA A 171 -19.86 -10.32 -0.91
N ASP A 172 -20.40 -10.72 -2.06
CA ASP A 172 -19.82 -10.40 -3.37
C ASP A 172 -19.88 -8.88 -3.67
N VAL A 173 -20.96 -8.19 -3.30
CA VAL A 173 -21.08 -6.73 -3.40
C VAL A 173 -20.06 -6.02 -2.49
N ARG A 174 -19.80 -6.55 -1.30
CA ARG A 174 -18.75 -6.04 -0.40
C ARG A 174 -17.34 -6.28 -0.92
N LEU A 175 -17.12 -7.39 -1.64
CA LEU A 175 -15.85 -7.73 -2.29
C LEU A 175 -15.59 -6.93 -3.57
N GLY A 176 -16.47 -6.02 -3.96
CA GLY A 176 -16.29 -5.21 -5.16
C GLY A 176 -16.69 -5.90 -6.48
N ARG A 177 -17.24 -7.12 -6.45
CA ARG A 177 -17.66 -7.91 -7.62
C ARG A 177 -18.99 -7.43 -8.20
N HIS A 178 -19.15 -6.11 -8.30
CA HIS A 178 -20.45 -5.50 -8.64
C HIS A 178 -20.98 -5.91 -10.02
N ALA A 179 -20.09 -5.98 -11.02
CA ALA A 179 -20.45 -6.38 -12.38
C ALA A 179 -20.88 -7.85 -12.47
N ASP A 180 -20.22 -8.72 -11.70
CA ASP A 180 -20.43 -10.18 -11.75
C ASP A 180 -21.74 -10.60 -11.10
N VAL A 181 -22.24 -9.85 -10.12
CA VAL A 181 -23.51 -10.16 -9.43
C VAL A 181 -24.74 -9.64 -10.18
N LEU A 182 -24.59 -8.67 -11.08
CA LEU A 182 -25.73 -8.03 -11.76
C LEU A 182 -26.60 -9.01 -12.58
N PRO A 183 -26.06 -9.98 -13.36
CA PRO A 183 -26.88 -10.97 -14.05
C PRO A 183 -27.75 -11.78 -13.07
N ARG A 184 -27.16 -12.31 -12.01
CA ARG A 184 -27.86 -13.07 -10.97
C ARG A 184 -28.94 -12.23 -10.28
N LEU A 185 -28.66 -10.97 -9.94
CA LEU A 185 -29.63 -10.07 -9.33
C LEU A 185 -30.80 -9.74 -10.24
N ARG A 186 -30.59 -9.70 -11.57
CA ARG A 186 -31.71 -9.58 -12.53
C ARG A 186 -32.62 -10.78 -12.47
N GLU A 187 -32.08 -11.98 -12.43
CA GLU A 187 -32.85 -13.24 -12.30
C GLU A 187 -33.62 -13.29 -10.97
N LEU A 188 -32.94 -12.97 -9.87
CA LEU A 188 -33.53 -12.98 -8.55
C LEU A 188 -34.66 -11.94 -8.40
N THR A 189 -34.50 -10.71 -8.91
CA THR A 189 -35.54 -9.69 -8.88
C THR A 189 -36.72 -10.04 -9.82
N ALA A 190 -36.52 -10.81 -10.87
CA ALA A 190 -37.59 -11.31 -11.73
C ALA A 190 -38.33 -12.49 -11.08
N ALA A 191 -37.62 -13.42 -10.43
CA ALA A 191 -38.21 -14.57 -9.76
C ALA A 191 -38.91 -14.21 -8.43
N HIS A 192 -38.41 -13.19 -7.72
CA HIS A 192 -38.90 -12.75 -6.42
C HIS A 192 -39.15 -11.23 -6.42
N PRO A 193 -40.16 -10.76 -7.19
CA PRO A 193 -40.35 -9.31 -7.45
C PRO A 193 -40.72 -8.49 -6.21
N LEU A 194 -41.30 -9.11 -5.20
CA LEU A 194 -41.72 -8.44 -3.96
C LEU A 194 -40.63 -8.43 -2.85
N GLN A 195 -39.45 -9.04 -3.11
CA GLN A 195 -38.38 -9.13 -2.11
C GLN A 195 -37.45 -7.93 -2.23
N GLU A 196 -37.73 -6.88 -1.46
CA GLU A 196 -37.05 -5.57 -1.53
C GLU A 196 -35.51 -5.68 -1.37
N ARG A 197 -35.00 -6.67 -0.65
CA ARG A 197 -33.58 -6.82 -0.37
C ARG A 197 -32.77 -7.11 -1.65
N PHE A 198 -33.29 -7.91 -2.57
CA PHE A 198 -32.61 -8.14 -3.86
C PHE A 198 -32.63 -6.88 -4.72
N TRP A 199 -33.69 -6.06 -4.67
CA TRP A 199 -33.72 -4.79 -5.35
C TRP A 199 -32.72 -3.80 -4.78
N ALA A 200 -32.58 -3.74 -3.44
CA ALA A 200 -31.57 -2.91 -2.78
C ALA A 200 -30.15 -3.32 -3.17
N GLN A 201 -29.84 -4.62 -3.17
CA GLN A 201 -28.55 -5.14 -3.61
C GLN A 201 -28.29 -4.82 -5.11
N ARG A 202 -29.28 -4.99 -5.96
CA ARG A 202 -29.19 -4.63 -7.40
C ARG A 202 -28.94 -3.16 -7.61
N MET A 203 -29.66 -2.31 -6.90
CA MET A 203 -29.52 -0.85 -6.94
C MET A 203 -28.13 -0.42 -6.49
N LEU A 204 -27.61 -0.99 -5.40
CA LEU A 204 -26.27 -0.71 -4.90
C LEU A 204 -25.18 -1.20 -5.87
N ALA A 205 -25.33 -2.40 -6.45
CA ALA A 205 -24.39 -2.93 -7.43
C ALA A 205 -24.35 -2.10 -8.72
N LEU A 206 -25.49 -1.63 -9.21
CA LEU A 206 -25.58 -0.73 -10.37
C LEU A 206 -24.92 0.62 -10.08
N TYR A 207 -25.21 1.23 -8.92
CA TYR A 207 -24.62 2.49 -8.50
C TYR A 207 -23.08 2.39 -8.43
N ARG A 208 -22.57 1.35 -7.77
CA ARG A 208 -21.12 1.07 -7.65
C ARG A 208 -20.45 0.72 -8.98
N SER A 209 -21.22 0.29 -9.97
CA SER A 209 -20.78 0.09 -11.36
C SER A 209 -20.85 1.35 -12.22
N GLY A 210 -21.12 2.54 -11.62
CA GLY A 210 -21.26 3.81 -12.33
C GLY A 210 -22.57 3.99 -13.11
N ARG A 211 -23.54 3.09 -12.95
CA ARG A 211 -24.84 3.05 -13.66
C ARG A 211 -25.96 3.65 -12.81
N GLN A 212 -25.75 4.90 -12.34
CA GLN A 212 -26.67 5.59 -11.41
C GLN A 212 -28.11 5.72 -11.95
N SER A 213 -28.29 6.01 -13.23
CA SER A 213 -29.63 6.12 -13.85
C SER A 213 -30.41 4.81 -13.74
N GLU A 214 -29.77 3.68 -14.01
CA GLU A 214 -30.42 2.37 -13.92
C GLU A 214 -30.67 1.95 -12.46
N ALA A 215 -29.83 2.39 -11.53
CA ALA A 215 -30.09 2.20 -10.10
C ALA A 215 -31.37 2.94 -9.65
N LEU A 216 -31.57 4.16 -10.13
CA LEU A 216 -32.81 4.93 -9.85
C LEU A 216 -34.04 4.32 -10.53
N ASP A 217 -33.88 3.76 -11.74
CA ASP A 217 -34.96 3.06 -12.44
C ASP A 217 -35.37 1.77 -11.70
N CYS A 218 -34.43 1.06 -11.07
CA CYS A 218 -34.74 -0.08 -10.19
C CYS A 218 -35.69 0.31 -9.05
N TYR A 219 -35.45 1.45 -8.40
CA TYR A 219 -36.32 1.94 -7.33
C TYR A 219 -37.72 2.24 -7.83
N ARG A 220 -37.84 2.93 -9.00
CA ARG A 220 -39.16 3.24 -9.60
C ARG A 220 -39.92 1.95 -9.91
N THR A 221 -39.24 0.95 -10.45
CA THR A 221 -39.84 -0.34 -10.83
C THR A 221 -40.38 -1.06 -9.59
N VAL A 222 -39.57 -1.22 -8.54
CA VAL A 222 -40.02 -1.93 -7.33
C VAL A 222 -41.09 -1.15 -6.56
N SER A 223 -41.01 0.21 -6.55
CA SER A 223 -42.02 1.05 -5.92
C SER A 223 -43.38 0.90 -6.60
N ALA A 224 -43.40 0.88 -7.92
CA ALA A 224 -44.64 0.63 -8.69
C ALA A 224 -45.21 -0.75 -8.41
N LEU A 225 -44.36 -1.80 -8.40
CA LEU A 225 -44.78 -3.17 -8.10
C LEU A 225 -45.37 -3.34 -6.67
N LEU A 226 -44.74 -2.74 -5.66
CA LEU A 226 -45.20 -2.83 -4.27
C LEU A 226 -46.53 -2.11 -4.08
N VAL A 227 -46.73 -0.97 -4.76
CA VAL A 227 -48.00 -0.27 -4.73
C VAL A 227 -49.11 -1.02 -5.47
N GLU A 228 -48.80 -1.60 -6.64
CA GLU A 228 -49.77 -2.34 -7.47
C GLU A 228 -50.19 -3.68 -6.84
N GLU A 229 -49.25 -4.47 -6.33
CA GLU A 229 -49.52 -5.81 -5.82
C GLU A 229 -49.92 -5.82 -4.32
N LEU A 230 -49.38 -4.93 -3.50
CA LEU A 230 -49.57 -4.95 -2.04
C LEU A 230 -50.20 -3.66 -1.48
N GLY A 231 -50.31 -2.58 -2.28
CA GLY A 231 -50.83 -1.32 -1.81
C GLY A 231 -49.91 -0.58 -0.80
N ILE A 232 -48.65 -0.93 -0.74
CA ILE A 232 -47.68 -0.37 0.21
C ILE A 232 -46.54 0.36 -0.49
N ASN A 233 -45.93 1.32 0.19
CA ASN A 233 -44.68 1.95 -0.26
C ASN A 233 -43.46 1.12 0.08
N PRO A 234 -42.31 1.31 -0.63
CA PRO A 234 -41.05 0.66 -0.29
C PRO A 234 -40.64 0.88 1.15
N GLY A 235 -40.06 -0.14 1.76
CA GLY A 235 -39.58 -0.12 3.12
C GLY A 235 -38.47 0.89 3.37
N PRO A 236 -38.21 1.26 4.65
CA PRO A 236 -37.30 2.33 5.02
C PRO A 236 -35.87 2.11 4.54
N GLU A 237 -35.36 0.89 4.50
CA GLU A 237 -34.00 0.57 4.03
C GLU A 237 -33.83 0.88 2.55
N LEU A 238 -34.77 0.45 1.70
CA LEU A 238 -34.73 0.68 0.26
C LEU A 238 -34.95 2.17 -0.07
N TRP A 239 -35.82 2.84 0.68
CA TRP A 239 -36.05 4.28 0.54
C TRP A 239 -34.79 5.11 0.92
N GLN A 240 -34.14 4.77 2.05
CA GLN A 240 -32.89 5.41 2.46
C GLN A 240 -31.78 5.20 1.42
N LEU A 241 -31.65 4.00 0.88
CA LEU A 241 -30.70 3.71 -0.17
C LEU A 241 -30.96 4.58 -1.41
N HIS A 242 -32.21 4.71 -1.82
CA HIS A 242 -32.61 5.58 -2.93
C HIS A 242 -32.23 7.05 -2.68
N GLN A 243 -32.49 7.60 -1.47
CA GLN A 243 -32.07 8.96 -1.12
C GLN A 243 -30.56 9.14 -1.20
N ARG A 244 -29.81 8.18 -0.70
CA ARG A 244 -28.34 8.18 -0.73
C ARG A 244 -27.80 8.07 -2.16
N VAL A 245 -28.45 7.31 -3.04
CA VAL A 245 -28.11 7.24 -4.47
C VAL A 245 -28.42 8.57 -5.19
N LEU A 246 -29.54 9.24 -4.87
CA LEU A 246 -29.90 10.56 -5.42
C LEU A 246 -28.91 11.65 -5.05
N THR A 247 -28.45 11.65 -3.80
CA THR A 247 -27.51 12.65 -3.27
C THR A 247 -26.05 12.30 -3.57
N ALA A 248 -25.79 11.17 -4.25
CA ALA A 248 -24.45 10.64 -4.50
C ALA A 248 -23.61 10.53 -3.20
N ASP A 249 -24.24 10.00 -2.14
CA ASP A 249 -23.64 9.88 -0.80
C ASP A 249 -22.31 9.11 -0.88
N PRO A 250 -21.18 9.70 -0.43
CA PRO A 250 -19.87 9.05 -0.46
C PRO A 250 -19.80 7.71 0.31
N SER A 251 -20.68 7.50 1.30
CA SER A 251 -20.75 6.25 2.06
C SER A 251 -21.26 5.06 1.25
N LEU A 252 -21.85 5.27 0.08
CA LEU A 252 -22.26 4.22 -0.86
C LEU A 252 -21.09 3.71 -1.71
N THR A 253 -20.00 4.47 -1.85
CA THR A 253 -18.79 3.96 -2.46
C THR A 253 -18.29 2.77 -1.64
N ALA A 254 -17.92 1.68 -2.31
CA ALA A 254 -17.44 0.48 -1.62
C ALA A 254 -16.27 0.86 -0.70
N PRO A 255 -16.24 0.43 0.56
CA PRO A 255 -15.01 0.44 1.31
C PRO A 255 -14.02 -0.37 0.47
N SER A 256 -12.85 0.20 0.19
CA SER A 256 -11.76 -0.50 -0.48
C SER A 256 -11.51 -1.77 0.32
N SER A 257 -11.87 -2.93 -0.21
CA SER A 257 -11.53 -4.20 0.42
C SER A 257 -10.02 -4.27 0.58
N PRO A 258 -9.49 -4.71 1.73
CA PRO A 258 -8.04 -4.88 1.90
C PRO A 258 -7.42 -5.83 0.88
N ASP A 259 -8.21 -6.64 0.14
CA ASP A 259 -7.78 -7.66 -0.80
C ASP A 259 -8.49 -7.63 -2.18
N GLY A 260 -9.25 -6.57 -2.51
CA GLY A 260 -9.53 -6.27 -3.92
C GLY A 260 -8.21 -5.95 -4.64
N PRO A 261 -8.09 -6.02 -5.99
CA PRO A 261 -6.90 -5.52 -6.63
C PRO A 261 -6.70 -4.09 -6.13
N ARG A 262 -5.79 -3.93 -5.15
CA ARG A 262 -5.38 -2.61 -4.69
C ARG A 262 -4.95 -1.92 -5.97
N THR A 263 -5.63 -0.86 -6.35
CA THR A 263 -5.06 0.06 -7.32
C THR A 263 -3.73 0.44 -6.70
N GLU A 264 -2.65 -0.14 -7.26
CA GLU A 264 -1.30 0.16 -6.83
C GLU A 264 -1.17 1.68 -6.81
N GLY A 265 -0.48 2.25 -5.84
CA GLY A 265 -0.32 3.70 -5.77
C GLY A 265 0.05 4.20 -4.38
N ASN A 266 0.47 5.47 -4.33
CA ASN A 266 0.87 6.16 -3.10
C ASN A 266 0.12 7.48 -2.90
N LEU A 267 -1.04 7.66 -3.54
CA LEU A 267 -1.81 8.89 -3.38
C LEU A 267 -2.22 9.07 -1.90
N PRO A 268 -1.99 10.25 -1.30
CA PRO A 268 -2.38 10.52 0.07
C PRO A 268 -3.92 10.58 0.22
N ALA A 269 -4.42 10.16 1.37
CA ALA A 269 -5.83 10.33 1.71
C ALA A 269 -6.18 11.82 1.89
N GLU A 270 -7.36 12.21 1.44
CA GLU A 270 -7.86 13.58 1.65
C GLU A 270 -8.23 13.78 3.13
N THR A 271 -7.61 14.74 3.76
CA THR A 271 -7.87 15.10 5.19
C THR A 271 -8.92 16.20 5.35
N THR A 272 -9.24 16.94 4.27
CA THR A 272 -10.21 18.05 4.30
C THR A 272 -11.11 18.00 3.07
N THR A 273 -12.35 18.45 3.20
CA THR A 273 -13.35 18.45 2.14
C THR A 273 -12.86 19.18 0.88
N PHE A 274 -13.04 18.54 -0.29
CA PHE A 274 -12.77 19.17 -1.58
C PHE A 274 -14.02 19.93 -2.04
N ILE A 275 -13.90 21.26 -2.22
CA ILE A 275 -15.05 22.13 -2.52
C ILE A 275 -14.93 22.76 -3.91
N GLY A 276 -16.03 22.63 -4.70
CA GLY A 276 -16.14 23.21 -6.03
C GLY A 276 -15.31 22.49 -7.09
N ARG A 277 -15.08 23.19 -8.23
CA ARG A 277 -14.26 22.73 -9.36
C ARG A 277 -14.71 21.47 -10.09
N GLU A 278 -15.99 21.12 -9.99
CA GLU A 278 -16.55 19.94 -10.66
C GLU A 278 -16.35 19.99 -12.19
N SER A 279 -16.45 21.20 -12.78
CA SER A 279 -16.16 21.40 -14.21
C SER A 279 -14.69 21.17 -14.56
N MET A 280 -13.77 21.61 -13.70
CA MET A 280 -12.33 21.42 -13.89
C MET A 280 -11.94 19.97 -13.70
N LEU A 281 -12.50 19.28 -12.70
CA LEU A 281 -12.30 17.83 -12.50
C LEU A 281 -12.75 17.05 -13.73
N ARG A 282 -13.96 17.30 -14.23
CA ARG A 282 -14.46 16.65 -15.46
C ARG A 282 -13.54 16.92 -16.66
N LYS A 283 -13.08 18.17 -16.82
CA LYS A 283 -12.19 18.56 -17.90
C LYS A 283 -10.82 17.88 -17.79
N THR A 284 -10.25 17.83 -16.59
CA THR A 284 -8.97 17.13 -16.32
C THR A 284 -9.09 15.65 -16.65
N ARG A 285 -10.16 14.98 -16.18
CA ARG A 285 -10.41 13.55 -16.47
C ARG A 285 -10.54 13.29 -17.97
N LYS A 286 -11.36 14.09 -18.66
CA LYS A 286 -11.52 13.97 -20.12
C LYS A 286 -10.21 14.17 -20.88
N LEU A 287 -9.36 15.08 -20.42
CA LEU A 287 -8.03 15.26 -21.02
C LEU A 287 -7.11 14.07 -20.75
N LEU A 288 -7.15 13.46 -19.56
CA LEU A 288 -6.38 12.26 -19.23
C LEU A 288 -6.79 11.03 -20.07
N GLU A 289 -8.01 10.98 -20.61
CA GLU A 289 -8.45 9.94 -21.54
C GLU A 289 -7.77 10.09 -22.92
N SER A 290 -7.56 11.31 -23.38
CA SER A 290 -7.09 11.62 -24.75
C SER A 290 -5.63 12.05 -24.82
N ALA A 291 -5.12 12.74 -23.81
CA ALA A 291 -3.76 13.27 -23.75
C ALA A 291 -2.89 12.41 -22.81
N ARG A 292 -1.60 12.32 -23.18
CA ARG A 292 -0.63 11.55 -22.38
C ARG A 292 0.09 12.41 -21.35
N LEU A 293 0.08 13.72 -21.53
CA LEU A 293 0.63 14.71 -20.58
C LEU A 293 -0.34 15.87 -20.44
N VAL A 294 -0.81 16.09 -19.23
CA VAL A 294 -1.62 17.25 -18.86
C VAL A 294 -0.88 18.01 -17.76
N THR A 295 -0.61 19.31 -17.99
CA THR A 295 0.03 20.18 -17.00
C THR A 295 -0.98 21.19 -16.47
N LEU A 296 -1.30 21.07 -15.18
CA LEU A 296 -2.12 22.06 -14.46
C LEU A 296 -1.25 23.28 -14.17
N THR A 297 -1.57 24.42 -14.80
CA THR A 297 -0.81 25.65 -14.61
C THR A 297 -1.59 26.69 -13.81
N GLY A 298 -0.89 27.56 -13.10
CA GLY A 298 -1.50 28.66 -12.35
C GLY A 298 -0.67 29.13 -11.16
N PRO A 299 -1.08 30.23 -10.51
CA PRO A 299 -0.34 30.82 -9.39
C PRO A 299 -0.26 29.88 -8.19
N GLY A 300 0.68 30.17 -7.26
CA GLY A 300 0.76 29.51 -5.97
C GLY A 300 -0.55 29.64 -5.19
N GLY A 301 -0.90 28.64 -4.38
CA GLY A 301 -2.09 28.68 -3.53
C GLY A 301 -3.45 28.58 -4.26
N VAL A 302 -3.47 28.44 -5.59
CA VAL A 302 -4.70 28.30 -6.38
C VAL A 302 -5.30 26.88 -6.28
N GLY A 303 -4.60 25.91 -5.69
CA GLY A 303 -5.09 24.55 -5.47
C GLY A 303 -4.83 23.57 -6.61
N LYS A 304 -3.74 23.73 -7.38
CA LYS A 304 -3.30 22.80 -8.44
C LYS A 304 -3.09 21.39 -7.92
N THR A 305 -2.31 21.24 -6.86
CA THR A 305 -2.01 19.97 -6.20
C THR A 305 -3.28 19.27 -5.75
N ARG A 306 -4.20 19.96 -5.07
CA ARG A 306 -5.47 19.35 -4.62
C ARG A 306 -6.34 18.89 -5.78
N LEU A 307 -6.39 19.68 -6.87
CA LEU A 307 -7.10 19.30 -8.09
C LEU A 307 -6.46 18.09 -8.77
N ALA A 308 -5.12 18.05 -8.83
CA ALA A 308 -4.39 16.92 -9.41
C ALA A 308 -4.62 15.62 -8.62
N LEU A 309 -4.49 15.67 -7.30
CA LEU A 309 -4.71 14.52 -6.42
C LEU A 309 -6.15 13.99 -6.51
N ARG A 310 -7.14 14.89 -6.47
CA ARG A 310 -8.54 14.53 -6.61
C ARG A 310 -8.85 13.91 -7.98
N ALA A 311 -8.35 14.51 -9.06
CA ALA A 311 -8.53 14.00 -10.41
C ALA A 311 -7.84 12.63 -10.59
N ALA A 312 -6.63 12.45 -10.01
CA ALA A 312 -5.91 11.19 -10.04
C ALA A 312 -6.62 10.09 -9.23
N ALA A 313 -7.14 10.42 -8.04
CA ALA A 313 -7.90 9.48 -7.22
C ALA A 313 -9.19 9.02 -7.93
N GLU A 314 -9.92 9.94 -8.57
CA GLU A 314 -11.12 9.61 -9.35
C GLU A 314 -10.82 8.85 -10.66
N ALA A 315 -9.62 9.00 -11.23
CA ALA A 315 -9.20 8.32 -12.46
C ALA A 315 -8.46 7.00 -12.20
N SER A 316 -8.06 6.70 -10.96
CA SER A 316 -7.17 5.57 -10.62
C SER A 316 -7.69 4.20 -11.09
N TRP A 317 -9.00 3.99 -11.09
CA TRP A 317 -9.64 2.77 -11.56
C TRP A 317 -9.39 2.46 -13.06
N ALA A 318 -9.08 3.48 -13.87
CA ALA A 318 -8.78 3.32 -15.29
C ALA A 318 -7.32 2.86 -15.55
N PHE A 319 -6.49 2.82 -14.51
CA PHE A 319 -5.08 2.46 -14.60
C PHE A 319 -4.78 1.17 -13.81
N PRO A 320 -4.63 0.03 -14.50
CA PRO A 320 -4.39 -1.26 -13.85
C PRO A 320 -3.16 -1.31 -12.94
N HIS A 321 -2.13 -0.48 -13.23
CA HIS A 321 -0.92 -0.34 -12.43
C HIS A 321 -0.93 0.92 -11.53
N GLY A 322 -2.13 1.46 -11.27
CA GLY A 322 -2.39 2.48 -10.26
C GLY A 322 -2.08 3.91 -10.62
N ALA A 323 -2.21 4.76 -9.59
CA ALA A 323 -1.90 6.19 -9.66
C ALA A 323 -0.85 6.54 -8.60
N TRP A 324 0.21 7.23 -9.04
CA TRP A 324 1.40 7.48 -8.24
C TRP A 324 1.71 8.96 -8.16
N LEU A 325 2.05 9.43 -6.97
CA LEU A 325 2.46 10.81 -6.71
C LEU A 325 3.98 10.87 -6.50
N ALA A 326 4.65 11.71 -7.26
CA ALA A 326 6.01 12.17 -6.99
C ALA A 326 5.95 13.66 -6.63
N ASP A 327 6.14 13.97 -5.34
CA ASP A 327 6.26 15.35 -4.84
C ASP A 327 7.70 15.82 -5.05
N LEU A 328 7.87 16.79 -5.94
CA LEU A 328 9.19 17.34 -6.31
C LEU A 328 9.57 18.55 -5.46
N ALA A 329 8.69 19.06 -4.59
CA ALA A 329 9.00 20.24 -3.76
C ALA A 329 10.27 20.07 -2.90
N PRO A 330 10.58 18.88 -2.33
CA PRO A 330 11.81 18.66 -1.59
C PRO A 330 13.08 18.49 -2.43
N LEU A 331 12.95 18.38 -3.76
CA LEU A 331 14.06 18.10 -4.65
C LEU A 331 14.81 19.40 -4.99
N THR A 332 16.06 19.54 -4.59
CA THR A 332 16.91 20.70 -4.86
C THR A 332 17.83 20.47 -6.03
N GLU A 333 18.28 19.22 -6.24
CA GLU A 333 19.21 18.88 -7.33
C GLU A 333 18.47 18.21 -8.51
N PRO A 334 18.42 18.87 -9.69
CA PRO A 334 17.72 18.32 -10.85
C PRO A 334 18.24 16.95 -11.34
N LYS A 335 19.52 16.64 -11.07
CA LYS A 335 20.13 15.34 -11.42
C LYS A 335 19.55 14.13 -10.66
N LEU A 336 18.86 14.38 -9.57
CA LEU A 336 18.23 13.33 -8.76
C LEU A 336 16.74 13.13 -9.11
N LEU A 337 16.22 13.82 -10.13
CA LEU A 337 14.81 13.79 -10.50
C LEU A 337 14.34 12.39 -10.90
N ASP A 338 15.10 11.67 -11.74
CA ASP A 338 14.77 10.31 -12.16
C ASP A 338 14.71 9.34 -10.98
N ARG A 339 15.58 9.52 -9.99
CA ARG A 339 15.59 8.74 -8.75
C ARG A 339 14.41 9.08 -7.85
N ALA A 340 14.08 10.36 -7.70
CA ALA A 340 12.90 10.78 -6.93
C ALA A 340 11.60 10.19 -7.52
N VAL A 341 11.49 10.15 -8.83
CA VAL A 341 10.37 9.52 -9.53
C VAL A 341 10.39 7.99 -9.34
N ALA A 342 11.55 7.34 -9.42
CA ALA A 342 11.69 5.92 -9.18
C ALA A 342 11.30 5.54 -7.73
N GLU A 343 11.76 6.32 -6.76
CA GLU A 343 11.39 6.16 -5.34
C GLU A 343 9.88 6.28 -5.14
N ALA A 344 9.27 7.31 -5.72
CA ALA A 344 7.82 7.51 -5.65
C ALA A 344 7.03 6.35 -6.24
N LEU A 345 7.51 5.75 -7.33
CA LEU A 345 6.93 4.56 -7.96
C LEU A 345 7.26 3.25 -7.22
N GLY A 346 8.05 3.32 -6.15
CA GLY A 346 8.51 2.14 -5.42
C GLY A 346 9.44 1.24 -6.23
N ILE A 347 10.11 1.79 -7.27
CA ILE A 347 11.05 1.07 -8.12
C ILE A 347 12.39 0.99 -7.40
N PRO A 348 12.85 -0.21 -7.04
CA PRO A 348 14.18 -0.36 -6.49
C PRO A 348 15.22 -0.16 -7.59
N ASP A 349 16.15 0.79 -7.41
CA ASP A 349 17.29 0.98 -8.30
C ASP A 349 18.61 0.75 -7.55
N GLN A 350 19.16 -0.42 -7.73
CA GLN A 350 20.47 -0.80 -7.19
C GLN A 350 21.52 -0.97 -8.28
N SER A 351 21.18 -0.61 -9.52
CA SER A 351 22.04 -0.80 -10.70
C SER A 351 22.96 0.40 -10.96
N LEU A 352 23.94 0.20 -11.86
CA LEU A 352 24.76 1.26 -12.44
C LEU A 352 24.06 2.04 -13.56
N ARG A 353 22.87 1.62 -13.94
CA ARG A 353 22.14 2.18 -15.07
C ARG A 353 21.64 3.58 -14.72
N PRO A 354 21.57 4.50 -15.69
CA PRO A 354 20.90 5.78 -15.46
C PRO A 354 19.48 5.54 -14.97
N GLY A 355 19.05 6.26 -13.94
CA GLY A 355 17.68 6.10 -13.37
C GLY A 355 16.59 6.27 -14.43
N THR A 356 16.83 7.10 -15.45
CA THR A 356 15.94 7.22 -16.62
C THR A 356 15.78 5.89 -17.37
N ALA A 357 16.84 5.09 -17.52
CA ALA A 357 16.77 3.80 -18.21
C ALA A 357 15.99 2.76 -17.37
N VAL A 358 16.15 2.82 -16.05
CA VAL A 358 15.38 1.97 -15.10
C VAL A 358 13.89 2.31 -15.16
N LEU A 359 13.55 3.61 -15.17
CA LEU A 359 12.18 4.08 -15.33
C LEU A 359 11.57 3.63 -16.67
N VAL A 360 12.31 3.75 -17.76
CA VAL A 360 11.85 3.32 -19.10
C VAL A 360 11.52 1.83 -19.12
N GLU A 361 12.40 1.00 -18.59
CA GLU A 361 12.16 -0.46 -18.55
C GLU A 361 10.95 -0.82 -17.72
N HIS A 362 10.82 -0.21 -16.54
CA HIS A 362 9.70 -0.47 -15.63
C HIS A 362 8.36 0.00 -16.21
N LEU A 363 8.34 1.12 -16.91
CA LEU A 363 7.11 1.75 -17.41
C LEU A 363 6.67 1.27 -18.78
N ARG A 364 7.54 0.60 -19.55
CA ARG A 364 7.30 0.22 -20.95
C ARG A 364 6.00 -0.52 -21.19
N GLU A 365 5.67 -1.47 -20.33
CA GLU A 365 4.47 -2.33 -20.47
C GLU A 365 3.36 -1.97 -19.47
N ARG A 366 3.56 -0.91 -18.68
CA ARG A 366 2.63 -0.53 -17.63
C ARG A 366 1.65 0.55 -18.08
N GLN A 367 0.42 0.43 -17.61
CA GLN A 367 -0.64 1.44 -17.76
C GLN A 367 -0.86 2.09 -16.39
N LEU A 368 -0.24 3.22 -16.14
CA LEU A 368 -0.33 3.94 -14.87
C LEU A 368 -0.45 5.44 -15.07
N LEU A 369 -0.96 6.11 -14.03
CA LEU A 369 -1.00 7.56 -13.93
C LEU A 369 0.10 8.05 -12.97
N LEU A 370 1.00 8.88 -13.49
CA LEU A 370 2.04 9.54 -12.71
C LEU A 370 1.63 11.00 -12.45
N VAL A 371 1.47 11.37 -11.19
CA VAL A 371 1.29 12.76 -10.78
C VAL A 371 2.66 13.33 -10.40
N LEU A 372 3.10 14.38 -11.11
CA LEU A 372 4.31 15.14 -10.76
C LEU A 372 3.89 16.46 -10.15
N ASP A 373 4.12 16.64 -8.87
CA ASP A 373 3.73 17.87 -8.17
C ASP A 373 4.93 18.82 -7.99
N ASN A 374 4.68 20.12 -8.14
CA ASN A 374 5.67 21.20 -7.97
C ASN A 374 6.86 21.16 -8.96
N CYS A 375 6.58 21.04 -10.27
CA CYS A 375 7.64 20.94 -11.29
C CYS A 375 8.39 22.24 -11.59
N GLU A 376 7.96 23.41 -11.08
CA GLU A 376 8.43 24.72 -11.53
C GLU A 376 9.95 24.95 -11.39
N HIS A 377 10.58 24.45 -10.33
CA HIS A 377 12.00 24.62 -10.04
C HIS A 377 12.91 23.61 -10.76
N VAL A 378 12.34 22.54 -11.30
CA VAL A 378 13.03 21.49 -12.07
C VAL A 378 12.41 21.30 -13.46
N ALA A 379 11.72 22.31 -13.99
CA ALA A 379 10.88 22.20 -15.19
C ALA A 379 11.66 21.69 -16.43
N GLU A 380 12.91 22.12 -16.63
CA GLU A 380 13.74 21.67 -17.76
C GLU A 380 14.10 20.19 -17.61
N ALA A 381 14.58 19.77 -16.43
CA ALA A 381 14.91 18.37 -16.16
C ALA A 381 13.66 17.47 -16.26
N ALA A 382 12.52 17.93 -15.72
CA ALA A 382 11.25 17.24 -15.83
C ALA A 382 10.80 17.09 -17.29
N GLY A 383 10.97 18.14 -18.09
CA GLY A 383 10.70 18.10 -19.54
C GLY A 383 11.53 17.05 -20.26
N HIS A 384 12.83 16.99 -20.01
CA HIS A 384 13.73 15.99 -20.61
C HIS A 384 13.38 14.56 -20.18
N LEU A 385 13.15 14.35 -18.89
CA LEU A 385 12.75 13.04 -18.36
C LEU A 385 11.43 12.57 -18.99
N LEU A 386 10.40 13.42 -18.97
CA LEU A 386 9.06 13.08 -19.47
C LEU A 386 9.09 12.84 -20.99
N SER A 387 9.85 13.59 -21.75
CA SER A 387 10.01 13.37 -23.20
C SER A 387 10.53 11.95 -23.47
N THR A 388 11.53 11.50 -22.71
CA THR A 388 12.08 10.14 -22.82
C THR A 388 11.07 9.08 -22.40
N LEU A 389 10.42 9.26 -21.24
CA LEU A 389 9.47 8.28 -20.70
C LEU A 389 8.22 8.14 -21.59
N LEU A 390 7.65 9.25 -22.04
CA LEU A 390 6.48 9.24 -22.92
C LEU A 390 6.78 8.60 -24.27
N THR A 391 7.99 8.72 -24.78
CA THR A 391 8.39 8.04 -26.02
C THR A 391 8.48 6.54 -25.84
N ALA A 392 9.04 6.08 -24.71
CA ALA A 392 9.34 4.67 -24.48
C ALA A 392 8.17 3.86 -23.86
N ALA A 393 7.25 4.52 -23.14
CA ALA A 393 6.16 3.88 -22.39
C ALA A 393 4.78 4.33 -22.90
N PRO A 394 4.16 3.63 -23.87
CA PRO A 394 2.88 4.04 -24.47
C PRO A 394 1.69 4.05 -23.50
N GLY A 395 1.73 3.23 -22.45
CA GLY A 395 0.70 3.15 -21.41
C GLY A 395 0.80 4.21 -20.31
N LEU A 396 1.87 5.01 -20.28
CA LEU A 396 2.07 6.05 -19.28
C LEU A 396 1.17 7.26 -19.56
N ARG A 397 0.49 7.74 -18.51
CA ARG A 397 -0.16 9.05 -18.47
C ARG A 397 0.47 9.89 -17.36
N VAL A 398 0.63 11.19 -17.61
CA VAL A 398 1.25 12.13 -16.67
C VAL A 398 0.31 13.30 -16.39
N LEU A 399 0.14 13.62 -15.12
CA LEU A 399 -0.55 14.81 -14.65
C LEU A 399 0.46 15.65 -13.86
N ALA A 400 0.96 16.73 -14.46
CA ALA A 400 1.92 17.60 -13.82
C ALA A 400 1.26 18.83 -13.20
N THR A 401 1.82 19.35 -12.11
CA THR A 401 1.50 20.68 -11.61
C THR A 401 2.71 21.61 -11.68
N SER A 402 2.52 22.82 -12.16
CA SER A 402 3.59 23.81 -12.30
C SER A 402 3.04 25.22 -12.35
N ARG A 403 3.87 26.23 -12.17
CA ARG A 403 3.52 27.63 -12.44
C ARG A 403 3.55 27.95 -13.94
N GLN A 404 4.27 27.20 -14.72
CA GLN A 404 4.45 27.33 -16.17
C GLN A 404 4.46 25.96 -16.84
N GLY A 405 4.29 25.92 -18.17
CA GLY A 405 4.39 24.68 -18.93
C GLY A 405 5.80 24.12 -18.94
N LEU A 406 5.92 22.80 -19.12
CA LEU A 406 7.18 22.06 -19.23
C LEU A 406 7.82 22.18 -20.62
N ARG A 407 7.08 22.71 -21.61
CA ARG A 407 7.54 23.01 -22.99
C ARG A 407 8.02 21.79 -23.77
N ILE A 408 7.31 20.68 -23.64
CA ILE A 408 7.61 19.47 -24.41
C ILE A 408 6.48 19.13 -25.40
N PRO A 409 6.79 18.43 -26.50
CA PRO A 409 5.78 18.02 -27.49
C PRO A 409 4.68 17.18 -26.87
N GLY A 410 3.42 17.46 -27.22
CA GLY A 410 2.25 16.71 -26.71
C GLY A 410 1.77 17.15 -25.33
N GLU A 411 2.35 18.19 -24.75
CA GLU A 411 1.87 18.79 -23.49
C GLU A 411 0.54 19.50 -23.69
N TYR A 412 -0.46 19.18 -22.86
CA TYR A 412 -1.74 19.88 -22.76
C TYR A 412 -1.71 20.80 -21.54
N LEU A 413 -1.69 22.11 -21.78
CA LEU A 413 -1.77 23.10 -20.70
C LEU A 413 -3.22 23.31 -20.27
N LEU A 414 -3.50 23.11 -18.98
CA LEU A 414 -4.78 23.38 -18.38
C LEU A 414 -4.63 24.44 -17.28
N PRO A 415 -4.91 25.71 -17.59
CA PRO A 415 -4.88 26.77 -16.60
C PRO A 415 -5.95 26.54 -15.52
N VAL A 416 -5.53 26.58 -14.25
CA VAL A 416 -6.39 26.45 -13.08
C VAL A 416 -6.79 27.85 -12.61
N PRO A 417 -8.04 28.27 -12.85
CA PRO A 417 -8.52 29.58 -12.40
C PRO A 417 -8.74 29.60 -10.88
N PRO A 418 -8.78 30.76 -10.25
CA PRO A 418 -9.34 30.91 -8.90
C PRO A 418 -10.78 30.38 -8.80
N LEU A 419 -11.26 30.19 -7.57
CA LEU A 419 -12.65 29.79 -7.33
C LEU A 419 -13.61 30.91 -7.76
N THR A 420 -14.83 30.54 -8.17
CA THR A 420 -15.85 31.47 -8.54
C THR A 420 -16.25 32.35 -7.35
N VAL A 421 -16.32 33.67 -7.58
CA VAL A 421 -16.72 34.68 -6.59
C VAL A 421 -18.05 35.31 -6.97
N PRO A 422 -18.83 35.88 -6.01
CA PRO A 422 -20.07 36.60 -6.31
C PRO A 422 -19.81 37.81 -7.22
N GLN A 423 -20.68 38.09 -8.21
CA GLN A 423 -20.59 39.26 -9.12
C GLN A 423 -21.28 40.47 -8.54
N ASP A 424 -20.80 41.68 -8.90
CA ASP A 424 -21.29 42.95 -8.34
C ASP A 424 -22.65 43.45 -8.92
N ARG A 425 -23.16 42.89 -10.03
CA ARG A 425 -24.39 43.41 -10.69
C ARG A 425 -25.22 42.31 -11.35
N GLY A 426 -26.53 42.29 -11.01
CA GLY A 426 -27.60 41.66 -11.79
C GLY A 426 -28.04 40.28 -11.33
N ALA A 427 -29.19 40.22 -10.64
CA ALA A 427 -29.91 39.09 -10.07
C ALA A 427 -29.21 38.35 -8.90
N PRO A 428 -29.92 38.05 -7.83
CA PRO A 428 -29.31 37.44 -6.65
C PRO A 428 -29.01 35.98 -6.93
N PRO A 429 -27.76 35.59 -7.30
CA PRO A 429 -27.32 34.25 -6.94
C PRO A 429 -27.19 34.30 -5.42
N THR A 430 -27.92 33.50 -4.71
CA THR A 430 -27.66 33.27 -3.28
C THR A 430 -26.15 33.13 -3.14
N PRO A 431 -25.42 33.98 -2.42
CA PRO A 431 -23.92 33.94 -2.30
C PRO A 431 -23.42 32.58 -1.91
N THR A 432 -24.22 31.82 -1.20
CA THR A 432 -23.98 30.40 -0.82
C THR A 432 -23.76 29.43 -1.99
N ARG A 433 -24.05 29.82 -3.25
CA ARG A 433 -23.76 28.97 -4.43
C ARG A 433 -22.37 29.16 -5.02
N CYS A 434 -21.63 30.22 -4.67
CA CYS A 434 -20.28 30.44 -5.16
C CYS A 434 -19.26 29.58 -4.44
N GLU A 435 -18.32 29.00 -5.21
CA GLU A 435 -17.30 28.07 -4.67
C GLU A 435 -16.44 28.73 -3.60
N ALA A 436 -16.02 29.98 -3.78
CA ALA A 436 -15.21 30.73 -2.82
C ALA A 436 -15.95 30.93 -1.48
N VAL A 437 -17.26 31.24 -1.53
CA VAL A 437 -18.08 31.41 -0.32
C VAL A 437 -18.32 30.08 0.38
N ARG A 438 -18.53 29.00 -0.37
CA ARG A 438 -18.67 27.64 0.19
C ARG A 438 -17.39 27.21 0.89
N LEU A 439 -16.22 27.48 0.29
CA LEU A 439 -14.93 27.18 0.92
C LEU A 439 -14.73 27.99 2.21
N LEU A 440 -15.03 29.29 2.17
CA LEU A 440 -14.93 30.14 3.36
C LEU A 440 -15.83 29.64 4.50
N ALA A 441 -17.08 29.27 4.17
CA ALA A 441 -18.04 28.76 5.15
C ALA A 441 -17.57 27.46 5.79
N ASP A 442 -17.12 26.48 4.98
CA ASP A 442 -16.64 25.18 5.45
C ASP A 442 -15.41 25.33 6.37
N ARG A 443 -14.44 26.16 5.96
CA ARG A 443 -13.24 26.42 6.76
C ARG A 443 -13.51 27.26 8.01
N ALA A 444 -14.42 28.21 7.92
CA ALA A 444 -14.83 29.01 9.07
C ALA A 444 -15.60 28.16 10.10
N GLU A 445 -16.45 27.23 9.67
CA GLU A 445 -17.16 26.32 10.56
C GLU A 445 -16.21 25.43 11.35
N ALA A 446 -15.10 24.98 10.75
CA ALA A 446 -14.09 24.18 11.41
C ALA A 446 -13.27 24.96 12.48
N CYS A 447 -13.03 26.27 12.25
CA CYS A 447 -12.19 27.11 13.12
C CYS A 447 -12.99 28.03 14.06
N ALA A 448 -14.24 28.35 13.70
CA ALA A 448 -15.14 29.27 14.41
C ALA A 448 -16.55 28.67 14.48
N PRO A 449 -16.84 27.74 15.40
CA PRO A 449 -18.10 27.00 15.46
C PRO A 449 -19.36 27.88 15.55
N HIS A 450 -19.21 29.13 16.00
CA HIS A 450 -20.30 30.11 16.09
C HIS A 450 -20.50 30.94 14.82
N PHE A 451 -19.57 30.88 13.87
CA PHE A 451 -19.71 31.61 12.61
C PHE A 451 -20.75 30.95 11.71
N ARG A 452 -21.70 31.75 11.26
CA ARG A 452 -22.68 31.33 10.24
C ARG A 452 -22.84 32.47 9.25
N ILE A 453 -23.02 32.13 7.97
CA ILE A 453 -23.39 33.08 6.96
C ILE A 453 -24.90 33.40 7.15
N THR A 454 -25.18 34.65 7.39
CA THR A 454 -26.53 35.19 7.61
C THR A 454 -26.79 36.34 6.66
N ARG A 455 -28.04 36.79 6.53
CA ARG A 455 -28.37 37.96 5.71
C ARG A 455 -27.64 39.24 6.13
N ARG A 456 -27.13 39.31 7.37
CA ARG A 456 -26.41 40.48 7.89
C ARG A 456 -24.94 40.53 7.41
N ASN A 457 -24.25 39.39 7.29
CA ASN A 457 -22.84 39.34 6.94
C ASN A 457 -22.59 38.79 5.50
N GLU A 458 -23.65 38.39 4.80
CA GLU A 458 -23.56 37.75 3.47
C GLU A 458 -22.88 38.67 2.43
N GLU A 459 -23.19 39.95 2.47
CA GLU A 459 -22.57 40.95 1.59
C GLU A 459 -21.08 41.11 1.90
N ALA A 460 -20.71 41.26 3.17
CA ALA A 460 -19.34 41.38 3.59
C ALA A 460 -18.50 40.12 3.25
N VAL A 461 -19.06 38.92 3.47
CA VAL A 461 -18.48 37.66 3.06
C VAL A 461 -18.23 37.59 1.55
N GLY A 462 -19.24 38.03 0.76
CA GLY A 462 -19.11 38.10 -0.70
C GLY A 462 -18.00 39.08 -1.14
N ARG A 463 -17.93 40.26 -0.52
CA ARG A 463 -16.87 41.26 -0.75
C ARG A 463 -15.49 40.71 -0.34
N LEU A 464 -15.41 40.01 0.79
CA LEU A 464 -14.18 39.38 1.25
C LEU A 464 -13.66 38.35 0.24
N CYS A 465 -14.52 37.45 -0.24
CA CYS A 465 -14.11 36.44 -1.26
C CYS A 465 -13.63 37.09 -2.56
N ARG A 466 -14.27 38.19 -2.99
CA ARG A 466 -13.83 38.99 -4.16
C ARG A 466 -12.47 39.67 -3.92
N ARG A 467 -12.27 40.21 -2.72
CA ARG A 467 -11.00 40.88 -2.33
C ARG A 467 -9.83 39.88 -2.29
N LEU A 468 -10.12 38.63 -1.95
CA LEU A 468 -9.18 37.51 -1.96
C LEU A 468 -8.98 36.88 -3.34
N ASP A 469 -9.58 37.50 -4.41
CA ASP A 469 -9.54 37.02 -5.80
C ASP A 469 -9.98 35.55 -5.97
N GLY A 470 -10.76 34.98 -5.02
CA GLY A 470 -11.15 33.57 -5.04
C GLY A 470 -9.98 32.57 -4.90
N ILE A 471 -8.83 33.00 -4.39
CA ILE A 471 -7.67 32.14 -4.19
C ILE A 471 -7.88 31.24 -2.95
N PRO A 472 -7.94 29.90 -3.08
CA PRO A 472 -8.24 29.01 -1.96
C PRO A 472 -7.38 29.24 -0.72
N LEU A 473 -6.06 29.29 -0.87
CA LEU A 473 -5.13 29.52 0.25
C LEU A 473 -5.41 30.87 0.97
N ALA A 474 -5.71 31.92 0.20
CA ALA A 474 -6.05 33.22 0.78
C ALA A 474 -7.38 33.15 1.55
N ILE A 475 -8.37 32.41 1.03
CA ILE A 475 -9.66 32.20 1.69
C ILE A 475 -9.47 31.37 2.99
N GLU A 476 -8.67 30.31 2.95
CA GLU A 476 -8.38 29.49 4.14
C GLU A 476 -7.68 30.30 5.25
N LEU A 477 -6.70 31.14 4.90
CA LEU A 477 -6.04 32.04 5.85
C LEU A 477 -7.00 33.10 6.43
N ALA A 478 -7.95 33.60 5.64
CA ALA A 478 -8.96 34.55 6.11
C ALA A 478 -10.03 33.85 6.96
N ALA A 479 -10.44 32.63 6.63
CA ALA A 479 -11.44 31.88 7.37
C ALA A 479 -11.07 31.65 8.83
N VAL A 480 -9.79 31.33 9.10
CA VAL A 480 -9.28 31.17 10.48
C VAL A 480 -9.47 32.44 11.31
N ARG A 481 -9.43 33.62 10.69
CA ARG A 481 -9.56 34.91 11.38
C ARG A 481 -11.00 35.25 11.75
N LEU A 482 -11.98 34.60 11.13
CA LEU A 482 -13.40 34.78 11.47
C LEU A 482 -13.74 34.26 12.88
N GLY A 483 -12.85 33.54 13.52
CA GLY A 483 -12.94 33.19 14.95
C GLY A 483 -12.71 34.36 15.90
N ALA A 484 -12.04 35.42 15.44
CA ALA A 484 -11.66 36.57 16.27
C ALA A 484 -12.12 37.93 15.72
N LEU A 485 -12.43 38.02 14.42
CA LEU A 485 -12.79 39.25 13.71
C LEU A 485 -14.04 39.03 12.85
N SER A 486 -14.84 40.08 12.65
CA SER A 486 -15.95 40.05 11.67
C SER A 486 -15.39 40.08 10.23
N ALA A 487 -16.22 39.68 9.25
CA ALA A 487 -15.86 39.78 7.83
C ALA A 487 -15.59 41.21 7.38
N GLU A 488 -16.28 42.18 7.98
CA GLU A 488 -16.12 43.60 7.76
C GLU A 488 -14.75 44.09 8.25
N GLU A 489 -14.38 43.77 9.48
CA GLU A 489 -13.08 44.12 10.07
C GLU A 489 -11.91 43.52 9.28
N ILE A 490 -12.08 42.29 8.78
CA ILE A 490 -11.05 41.65 7.93
C ILE A 490 -10.90 42.42 6.62
N LEU A 491 -12.01 42.85 6.00
CA LEU A 491 -12.01 43.65 4.76
C LEU A 491 -11.29 44.99 4.95
N GLU A 492 -11.63 45.75 6.00
CA GLU A 492 -11.01 47.05 6.29
C GLU A 492 -9.51 46.92 6.40
N ARG A 493 -9.00 45.92 7.17
CA ARG A 493 -7.59 45.69 7.36
C ARG A 493 -6.86 45.22 6.09
N LEU A 494 -7.53 44.45 5.23
CA LEU A 494 -6.99 44.03 3.93
C LEU A 494 -6.92 45.25 2.98
N ASP A 495 -7.94 46.14 2.98
CA ASP A 495 -7.96 47.30 2.12
C ASP A 495 -6.85 48.30 2.46
N ASP A 496 -6.62 48.55 3.73
CA ASP A 496 -5.51 49.40 4.19
C ASP A 496 -4.14 48.84 3.76
N ARG A 497 -3.95 47.52 3.86
CA ARG A 497 -2.72 46.86 3.45
C ARG A 497 -2.48 46.94 1.95
N PHE A 498 -3.51 46.72 1.14
CA PHE A 498 -3.38 46.81 -0.31
C PHE A 498 -3.14 48.25 -0.79
N ARG A 499 -3.60 49.27 -0.06
CA ARG A 499 -3.24 50.68 -0.31
C ARG A 499 -1.73 50.89 -0.06
N LEU A 500 -1.20 50.44 1.07
CA LEU A 500 0.22 50.56 1.39
C LEU A 500 1.10 49.86 0.35
N LEU A 501 0.70 48.69 -0.18
CA LEU A 501 1.43 47.97 -1.23
C LEU A 501 1.37 48.70 -2.59
N SER A 502 0.32 49.51 -2.86
CA SER A 502 0.21 50.28 -4.09
C SER A 502 1.10 51.53 -4.06
N ASP A 503 1.31 52.12 -2.89
CA ASP A 503 2.02 53.38 -2.72
C ASP A 503 3.56 53.20 -2.76
N THR A 504 4.08 51.99 -2.62
CA THR A 504 5.52 51.69 -2.67
C THR A 504 6.12 51.65 -4.09
N GLY A 505 5.38 51.98 -5.13
CA GLY A 505 5.92 52.41 -6.44
C GLY A 505 6.49 51.35 -7.35
N LYS A 506 6.42 50.04 -7.04
CA LYS A 506 6.82 48.97 -7.95
C LYS A 506 5.73 47.88 -8.06
N PRO A 507 4.84 48.00 -9.05
CA PRO A 507 3.91 46.89 -9.32
C PRO A 507 4.63 45.80 -10.11
N THR A 508 5.32 44.90 -9.44
CA THR A 508 5.91 43.73 -10.08
C THR A 508 5.01 42.52 -9.90
N GLY A 509 4.38 42.04 -10.97
CA GLY A 509 3.66 40.77 -11.04
C GLY A 509 2.13 40.85 -11.26
N PRO A 510 1.49 39.75 -11.67
CA PRO A 510 0.05 39.64 -11.89
C PRO A 510 -0.76 39.92 -10.61
N ARG A 511 -2.01 40.41 -10.75
CA ARG A 511 -2.92 40.77 -9.66
C ARG A 511 -3.03 39.68 -8.59
N HIS A 512 -3.22 38.41 -8.98
CA HIS A 512 -3.37 37.27 -8.06
C HIS A 512 -2.13 37.03 -7.19
N GLN A 513 -0.92 37.25 -7.72
CA GLN A 513 0.31 37.12 -6.92
C GLN A 513 0.40 38.21 -5.86
N ARG A 514 0.00 39.45 -6.18
CA ARG A 514 -0.06 40.55 -5.21
C ARG A 514 -1.08 40.31 -4.13
N THR A 515 -2.27 39.78 -4.48
CA THR A 515 -3.32 39.43 -3.52
C THR A 515 -2.83 38.34 -2.55
N LEU A 516 -2.27 37.25 -3.06
CA LEU A 516 -1.76 36.17 -2.21
C LEU A 516 -0.64 36.66 -1.29
N ARG A 517 0.34 37.42 -1.82
CA ARG A 517 1.41 38.01 -1.04
C ARG A 517 0.87 38.93 0.05
N GLY A 518 -0.08 39.81 -0.28
CA GLY A 518 -0.69 40.70 0.69
C GLY A 518 -1.42 39.99 1.83
N VAL A 519 -2.08 38.86 1.52
CA VAL A 519 -2.76 38.02 2.54
C VAL A 519 -1.74 37.30 3.40
N VAL A 520 -0.65 36.77 2.81
CA VAL A 520 0.40 36.11 3.57
C VAL A 520 1.15 37.11 4.46
N ASP A 521 1.46 38.33 3.93
CA ASP A 521 2.04 39.41 4.71
C ASP A 521 1.11 39.81 5.89
N TRP A 522 -0.22 39.94 5.62
CA TRP A 522 -1.17 40.21 6.69
C TRP A 522 -1.23 39.10 7.73
N SER A 523 -1.24 37.84 7.32
CA SER A 523 -1.17 36.71 8.25
C SER A 523 0.10 36.70 9.08
N HIS A 524 1.24 37.08 8.50
CA HIS A 524 2.52 37.22 9.17
C HIS A 524 2.51 38.37 10.18
N ASP A 525 1.92 39.52 9.86
CA ASP A 525 1.82 40.65 10.75
C ASP A 525 0.91 40.40 11.97
N LEU A 526 -0.06 39.55 11.85
CA LEU A 526 -0.92 39.08 12.93
C LEU A 526 -0.22 38.04 13.85
N CYS A 527 0.93 37.59 13.47
CA CYS A 527 1.81 36.82 14.33
C CYS A 527 2.60 37.74 15.27
N ASP A 528 2.81 37.30 16.50
CA ASP A 528 3.75 37.96 17.36
C ASP A 528 5.20 37.75 16.90
N GLU A 529 6.17 38.40 17.57
CA GLU A 529 7.57 38.32 17.17
C GLU A 529 8.15 36.91 17.29
N ARG A 530 7.74 36.12 18.31
CA ARG A 530 8.19 34.74 18.49
C ARG A 530 7.62 33.83 17.39
N GLU A 531 6.35 34.01 17.08
CA GLU A 531 5.68 33.28 16.00
C GLU A 531 6.29 33.57 14.62
N ARG A 532 6.59 34.85 14.32
CA ARG A 532 7.24 35.27 13.06
C ARG A 532 8.61 34.64 12.89
N ARG A 533 9.41 34.67 13.97
CA ARG A 533 10.74 34.06 13.97
C ARG A 533 10.66 32.56 13.82
N LEU A 534 9.74 31.91 14.53
CA LEU A 534 9.58 30.45 14.38
C LEU A 534 9.07 30.08 12.99
N TRP A 535 8.11 30.84 12.42
CA TRP A 535 7.67 30.62 11.03
C TRP A 535 8.84 30.68 10.05
N ALA A 536 9.64 31.75 10.13
CA ALA A 536 10.86 31.87 9.33
C ALA A 536 11.82 30.71 9.60
N GLY A 537 12.01 30.34 10.88
CA GLY A 537 12.89 29.24 11.29
C GLY A 537 12.54 27.89 10.75
N VAL A 538 11.28 27.47 10.90
CA VAL A 538 10.84 26.14 10.44
C VAL A 538 10.72 26.02 8.92
N SER A 539 10.86 27.12 8.18
CA SER A 539 10.91 27.10 6.70
C SER A 539 12.17 26.41 6.14
N VAL A 540 13.18 26.16 7.00
CA VAL A 540 14.39 25.42 6.61
C VAL A 540 14.13 23.93 6.38
N PHE A 541 13.09 23.38 7.05
CA PHE A 541 12.75 21.98 6.89
C PHE A 541 12.11 21.66 5.53
N SER A 542 12.43 20.48 5.02
CA SER A 542 11.91 19.97 3.75
C SER A 542 11.00 18.77 4.01
N GLY A 543 9.80 18.76 3.45
CA GLY A 543 8.85 17.63 3.57
C GLY A 543 8.16 17.45 4.92
N GLY A 544 8.50 18.24 5.94
CA GLY A 544 7.96 18.20 7.29
C GLY A 544 8.98 17.84 8.37
N PHE A 545 8.59 18.02 9.66
CA PHE A 545 9.48 17.85 10.80
C PHE A 545 8.68 17.43 12.06
N ASP A 546 9.37 16.87 13.06
CA ASP A 546 8.80 16.59 14.37
C ASP A 546 9.17 17.71 15.38
N LEU A 547 8.55 17.68 16.58
CA LEU A 547 8.82 18.64 17.64
C LEU A 547 10.31 18.65 18.01
N ALA A 548 10.95 17.49 18.14
CA ALA A 548 12.35 17.39 18.53
C ALA A 548 13.30 18.08 17.53
N ALA A 549 13.00 18.00 16.23
CA ALA A 549 13.76 18.71 15.21
C ALA A 549 13.58 20.23 15.31
N ALA A 550 12.36 20.71 15.54
CA ALA A 550 12.10 22.14 15.74
C ALA A 550 12.81 22.67 16.99
N GLU A 551 12.74 21.94 18.11
CA GLU A 551 13.42 22.27 19.39
C GLU A 551 14.95 22.26 19.28
N ALA A 552 15.52 21.49 18.39
CA ALA A 552 16.97 21.46 18.18
C ALA A 552 17.46 22.58 17.24
N VAL A 553 16.67 22.88 16.21
CA VAL A 553 17.10 23.78 15.12
C VAL A 553 16.69 25.21 15.33
N CYS A 554 15.48 25.50 15.86
CA CYS A 554 14.86 26.82 15.84
C CYS A 554 15.10 27.71 17.08
N PRO A 555 15.58 27.25 18.26
CA PRO A 555 15.80 28.11 19.40
C PRO A 555 16.69 29.32 19.06
N GLY A 556 16.42 30.46 19.70
CA GLY A 556 17.14 31.71 19.51
C GLY A 556 17.15 32.50 20.78
N ASP A 557 17.64 33.78 20.70
CA ASP A 557 17.88 34.60 21.86
C ASP A 557 16.62 34.86 22.71
N ASP A 558 15.43 34.89 22.08
CA ASP A 558 14.14 35.20 22.73
C ASP A 558 13.14 34.02 22.73
N THR A 559 13.54 32.85 22.28
CA THR A 559 12.68 31.66 22.20
C THR A 559 13.43 30.45 22.70
N THR A 560 13.07 30.00 23.92
CA THR A 560 13.68 28.82 24.52
C THR A 560 13.17 27.56 23.88
N ARG A 561 13.82 26.43 24.16
CA ARG A 561 13.37 25.11 23.69
C ARG A 561 11.96 24.79 24.17
N GLU A 562 11.63 25.18 25.38
CA GLU A 562 10.34 24.92 26.02
C GLU A 562 9.20 25.75 25.38
N ASP A 563 9.51 26.94 24.86
CA ASP A 563 8.53 27.82 24.19
C ASP A 563 8.10 27.26 22.81
N ILE A 564 8.93 26.41 22.17
CA ILE A 564 8.72 25.97 20.78
C ILE A 564 7.38 25.27 20.62
N VAL A 565 6.97 24.43 21.57
CA VAL A 565 5.71 23.68 21.47
C VAL A 565 4.49 24.61 21.44
N ASP A 566 4.49 25.66 22.28
CA ASP A 566 3.37 26.60 22.35
C ASP A 566 3.29 27.46 21.08
N VAL A 567 4.46 27.91 20.60
CA VAL A 567 4.53 28.70 19.36
C VAL A 567 4.16 27.86 18.13
N LEU A 568 4.54 26.57 18.07
CA LEU A 568 4.09 25.64 17.03
C LEU A 568 2.57 25.45 17.06
N ALA A 569 1.98 25.27 18.25
CA ALA A 569 0.54 25.17 18.40
C ALA A 569 -0.16 26.45 17.91
N ALA A 570 0.38 27.64 18.24
CA ALA A 570 -0.15 28.91 17.74
C ALA A 570 -0.06 29.02 16.22
N LEU A 571 1.03 28.58 15.58
CA LEU A 571 1.18 28.57 14.14
C LEU A 571 0.23 27.56 13.45
N VAL A 572 -0.07 26.42 14.09
CA VAL A 572 -1.09 25.47 13.64
C VAL A 572 -2.47 26.12 13.72
N HIS A 573 -2.81 26.74 14.84
CA HIS A 573 -4.07 27.48 14.98
C HIS A 573 -4.25 28.61 13.95
N LYS A 574 -3.14 29.21 13.51
CA LYS A 574 -3.13 30.26 12.47
C LYS A 574 -3.08 29.70 11.04
N SER A 575 -3.18 28.39 10.86
CA SER A 575 -3.09 27.66 9.58
C SER A 575 -1.81 27.94 8.77
N VAL A 576 -0.73 28.32 9.45
CA VAL A 576 0.61 28.43 8.87
C VAL A 576 1.24 27.05 8.76
N LEU A 577 0.98 26.19 9.75
CA LEU A 577 1.37 24.78 9.79
C LEU A 577 0.15 23.87 9.79
N THR A 578 0.32 22.69 9.28
CA THR A 578 -0.59 21.56 9.48
C THR A 578 0.11 20.53 10.36
N VAL A 579 -0.66 19.79 11.17
CA VAL A 579 -0.13 18.74 12.05
C VAL A 579 -0.82 17.43 11.74
N ASP A 580 -0.03 16.38 11.65
CA ASP A 580 -0.49 14.99 11.56
C ASP A 580 -0.14 14.28 12.88
N THR A 581 -1.17 13.81 13.59
CA THR A 581 -1.06 13.11 14.88
C THR A 581 -1.43 11.62 14.76
N THR A 582 -1.62 11.11 13.58
CA THR A 582 -1.99 9.69 13.36
C THR A 582 -0.85 8.72 13.66
N GLY A 583 0.39 9.18 13.58
CA GLY A 583 1.59 8.42 13.90
C GLY A 583 1.99 8.48 15.40
N PRO A 584 3.06 7.76 15.79
CA PRO A 584 3.55 7.74 17.18
C PRO A 584 4.13 9.08 17.64
N ARG A 585 4.41 10.01 16.72
CA ARG A 585 4.87 11.38 16.96
C ARG A 585 4.10 12.34 16.07
N ALA A 586 3.75 13.51 16.62
CA ALA A 586 3.15 14.59 15.84
C ALA A 586 4.13 15.06 14.76
N ARG A 587 3.65 15.26 13.56
CA ARG A 587 4.45 15.74 12.43
C ARG A 587 3.87 17.01 11.85
N TYR A 588 4.69 18.03 11.79
CA TYR A 588 4.32 19.36 11.30
C TYR A 588 4.73 19.51 9.83
N ARG A 589 3.88 20.13 9.04
CA ARG A 589 4.14 20.44 7.62
C ARG A 589 3.75 21.88 7.33
N MET A 590 4.49 22.50 6.41
CA MET A 590 4.19 23.85 5.90
C MET A 590 3.89 23.73 4.40
N LEU A 591 2.85 24.44 3.96
CA LEU A 591 2.58 24.57 2.54
C LEU A 591 3.76 25.24 1.82
N GLU A 592 4.11 24.79 0.64
CA GLU A 592 5.31 25.25 -0.09
C GLU A 592 5.30 26.79 -0.30
N THR A 593 4.13 27.37 -0.59
CA THR A 593 4.02 28.83 -0.73
C THR A 593 4.36 29.58 0.56
N LEU A 594 3.95 29.06 1.74
CA LEU A 594 4.24 29.64 3.04
C LEU A 594 5.69 29.39 3.45
N ARG A 595 6.26 28.24 3.04
CA ARG A 595 7.67 27.89 3.25
C ARG A 595 8.59 28.85 2.47
N GLN A 596 8.30 29.08 1.19
CA GLN A 596 9.05 30.04 0.36
C GLN A 596 8.99 31.47 0.95
N TYR A 597 7.82 31.87 1.46
CA TYR A 597 7.69 33.14 2.16
C TYR A 597 8.54 33.20 3.42
N GLY A 598 8.50 32.16 4.26
CA GLY A 598 9.33 32.06 5.47
C GLY A 598 10.83 32.11 5.14
N GLN A 599 11.28 31.45 4.09
CA GLN A 599 12.67 31.48 3.61
C GLN A 599 13.10 32.88 3.16
N CYS A 600 12.26 33.61 2.44
CA CYS A 600 12.55 35.02 2.09
C CYS A 600 12.71 35.86 3.35
N ARG A 601 11.83 35.71 4.34
CA ARG A 601 11.95 36.41 5.64
C ARG A 601 13.21 36.01 6.40
N LEU A 602 13.57 34.73 6.37
CA LEU A 602 14.79 34.24 7.01
C LEU A 602 16.06 34.84 6.37
N GLN A 603 16.09 35.01 5.05
CA GLN A 603 17.16 35.67 4.32
C GLN A 603 17.22 37.17 4.63
N GLU A 604 16.07 37.87 4.67
CA GLU A 604 15.96 39.27 5.05
C GLU A 604 16.50 39.53 6.50
N LEU A 605 16.33 38.55 7.38
CA LEU A 605 16.86 38.58 8.75
C LEU A 605 18.35 38.23 8.82
N GLY A 606 18.99 37.80 7.73
CA GLY A 606 20.39 37.36 7.73
C GLY A 606 20.65 36.07 8.52
N ARG A 607 19.61 35.27 8.83
CA ARG A 607 19.69 34.08 9.69
C ARG A 607 19.66 32.76 8.91
N ASP A 608 19.60 32.79 7.55
CA ASP A 608 19.48 31.59 6.71
C ASP A 608 20.66 30.63 6.92
N ILE A 609 21.88 31.07 6.75
CA ILE A 609 23.09 30.24 6.86
C ILE A 609 23.27 29.66 8.27
N PRO A 610 23.19 30.44 9.37
CA PRO A 610 23.29 29.91 10.72
C PRO A 610 22.24 28.82 11.03
N LEU A 611 21.02 28.99 10.50
CA LEU A 611 19.94 28.03 10.75
C LEU A 611 20.12 26.74 9.94
N ARG A 612 20.53 26.85 8.68
CA ARG A 612 20.88 25.68 7.85
C ARG A 612 22.04 24.89 8.43
N ARG A 613 23.02 25.55 9.03
CA ARG A 613 24.10 24.86 9.76
C ARG A 613 23.56 24.06 10.96
N ARG A 614 22.64 24.63 11.75
CA ARG A 614 21.99 23.90 12.85
C ARG A 614 21.12 22.73 12.36
N HIS A 615 20.40 22.95 11.28
CA HIS A 615 19.65 21.89 10.61
C HIS A 615 20.57 20.73 10.17
N CYS A 616 21.68 21.06 9.49
CA CYS A 616 22.66 20.08 9.07
C CYS A 616 23.28 19.34 10.27
N ALA A 617 23.66 20.05 11.33
CA ALA A 617 24.21 19.43 12.54
C ALA A 617 23.23 18.47 13.22
N TYR A 618 21.93 18.82 13.28
CA TYR A 618 20.90 17.93 13.83
C TYR A 618 20.76 16.64 13.04
N TYR A 619 20.73 16.73 11.69
CA TYR A 619 20.60 15.55 10.83
C TYR A 619 21.91 14.75 10.72
N ALA A 620 23.08 15.39 10.93
CA ALA A 620 24.35 14.70 11.07
C ALA A 620 24.40 13.87 12.37
N ASP A 621 23.93 14.44 13.49
CA ASP A 621 23.81 13.74 14.77
C ASP A 621 22.79 12.58 14.68
N MET A 622 21.66 12.79 13.99
CA MET A 622 20.68 11.71 13.74
C MET A 622 21.30 10.58 12.93
N ALA A 623 22.04 10.88 11.88
CA ALA A 623 22.73 9.87 11.05
C ALA A 623 23.78 9.10 11.87
N ALA A 624 24.56 9.80 12.73
CA ALA A 624 25.54 9.17 13.60
C ALA A 624 24.87 8.21 14.60
N ARG A 625 23.87 8.67 15.34
CA ARG A 625 23.11 7.83 16.29
C ARG A 625 22.43 6.64 15.58
N SER A 626 21.93 6.84 14.37
CA SER A 626 21.35 5.75 13.61
C SER A 626 22.40 4.68 13.26
N ALA A 627 23.62 5.08 12.90
CA ALA A 627 24.70 4.13 12.59
C ALA A 627 25.12 3.31 13.81
N GLU A 628 25.04 3.86 15.02
CA GLU A 628 25.34 3.17 16.26
C GLU A 628 24.21 2.21 16.72
N GLN A 629 22.95 2.56 16.47
CA GLN A 629 21.81 1.93 17.15
C GLN A 629 20.84 1.18 16.23
N TRP A 630 20.98 1.28 14.90
CA TRP A 630 20.00 0.68 13.97
C TRP A 630 19.95 -0.84 14.05
N CYS A 631 21.09 -1.50 14.27
CA CYS A 631 21.19 -2.96 14.27
C CYS A 631 20.89 -3.51 15.67
N GLY A 632 19.62 -3.71 15.95
CA GLY A 632 19.12 -4.14 17.26
C GLY A 632 17.59 -4.18 17.30
N PRO A 633 16.99 -4.19 18.51
CA PRO A 633 15.53 -4.30 18.67
C PRO A 633 14.74 -3.17 17.97
N ASP A 634 15.35 -1.99 17.83
CA ASP A 634 14.71 -0.78 17.28
C ASP A 634 14.98 -0.57 15.78
N GLU A 635 15.52 -1.57 15.07
CA GLU A 635 15.94 -1.43 13.66
C GLU A 635 14.81 -0.95 12.73
N VAL A 636 13.59 -1.46 12.89
CA VAL A 636 12.44 -1.06 12.06
C VAL A 636 12.04 0.39 12.36
N ALA A 637 12.15 0.81 13.62
CA ALA A 637 11.85 2.18 14.02
C ALA A 637 12.88 3.17 13.44
N TRP A 638 14.19 2.82 13.48
CA TRP A 638 15.24 3.64 12.88
C TRP A 638 15.10 3.75 11.36
N LEU A 639 14.90 2.63 10.66
CA LEU A 639 14.73 2.62 9.21
C LEU A 639 13.49 3.41 8.78
N SER A 640 12.38 3.29 9.52
CA SER A 640 11.17 4.05 9.29
C SER A 640 11.38 5.55 9.50
N ARG A 641 12.12 5.93 10.57
CA ARG A 641 12.47 7.31 10.86
C ARG A 641 13.35 7.92 9.79
N LEU A 642 14.40 7.22 9.34
CA LEU A 642 15.29 7.70 8.29
C LEU A 642 14.54 7.91 6.96
N ARG A 643 13.61 7.00 6.61
CA ARG A 643 12.74 7.18 5.42
C ARG A 643 11.88 8.44 5.54
N LEU A 644 11.28 8.65 6.71
CA LEU A 644 10.43 9.81 6.96
C LEU A 644 11.21 11.12 6.89
N GLU A 645 12.47 11.11 7.32
CA GLU A 645 13.38 12.27 7.30
C GLU A 645 14.22 12.38 6.02
N SER A 646 14.01 11.51 5.03
CA SER A 646 14.72 11.53 3.74
C SER A 646 14.79 12.92 3.10
N PRO A 647 13.70 13.72 3.03
CA PRO A 647 13.76 15.07 2.45
C PRO A 647 14.68 16.01 3.23
N ASN A 648 14.71 15.92 4.55
CA ASN A 648 15.58 16.75 5.41
C ASN A 648 17.05 16.29 5.34
N LEU A 649 17.30 14.98 5.29
CA LEU A 649 18.64 14.42 5.09
C LEU A 649 19.23 14.85 3.74
N ARG A 650 18.42 14.84 2.67
CA ARG A 650 18.82 15.36 1.36
C ARG A 650 19.13 16.86 1.42
N ALA A 651 18.28 17.64 2.06
CA ALA A 651 18.49 19.08 2.24
C ALA A 651 19.77 19.37 3.03
N ALA A 652 20.10 18.57 4.05
CA ALA A 652 21.35 18.67 4.81
C ALA A 652 22.57 18.32 3.94
N LEU A 653 22.52 17.22 3.21
CA LEU A 653 23.58 16.80 2.28
C LEU A 653 23.80 17.83 1.18
N ASP A 654 22.72 18.34 0.56
CA ASP A 654 22.79 19.39 -0.45
C ASP A 654 23.46 20.65 0.07
N PHE A 655 23.08 21.11 1.28
CA PHE A 655 23.72 22.26 1.92
C PHE A 655 25.21 22.02 2.16
N CYS A 656 25.60 20.82 2.62
CA CYS A 656 27.02 20.49 2.84
C CYS A 656 27.90 20.57 1.61
N VAL A 657 27.35 20.36 0.42
CA VAL A 657 28.09 20.42 -0.85
C VAL A 657 28.01 21.78 -1.55
N THR A 658 27.38 22.77 -0.89
CA THR A 658 27.45 24.19 -1.31
C THR A 658 28.69 24.87 -0.76
N GLY A 659 29.08 26.02 -1.31
CA GLY A 659 30.26 26.78 -0.86
C GLY A 659 30.12 27.37 0.56
N GLU A 660 28.91 27.33 1.15
CA GLU A 660 28.59 27.84 2.48
C GLU A 660 28.45 26.72 3.54
N GLY A 661 28.37 25.44 3.08
CA GLY A 661 28.30 24.24 3.89
C GLY A 661 29.67 23.67 4.25
N ASP A 662 29.63 22.62 5.09
CA ASP A 662 30.82 21.84 5.47
C ASP A 662 30.77 20.46 4.76
N ALA A 663 31.57 20.31 3.73
CA ALA A 663 31.66 19.07 3.00
C ALA A 663 32.15 17.88 3.86
N THR A 664 32.89 18.14 4.96
CA THR A 664 33.30 17.12 5.93
C THR A 664 32.09 16.58 6.69
N ALA A 665 31.16 17.44 7.08
CA ALA A 665 29.90 17.02 7.67
C ALA A 665 29.05 16.21 6.66
N GLY A 666 29.05 16.60 5.38
CA GLY A 666 28.41 15.85 4.29
C GLY A 666 28.97 14.43 4.14
N LEU A 667 30.29 14.28 4.22
CA LEU A 667 30.96 12.98 4.23
C LEU A 667 30.50 12.13 5.41
N ALA A 668 30.44 12.69 6.63
CA ALA A 668 30.02 11.97 7.82
C ALA A 668 28.54 11.52 7.73
N ILE A 669 27.65 12.38 7.23
CA ILE A 669 26.23 12.01 7.00
C ILE A 669 26.14 10.84 6.01
N ALA A 670 26.77 10.97 4.84
CA ALA A 670 26.70 9.96 3.79
C ALA A 670 27.32 8.62 4.23
N ALA A 671 28.42 8.64 4.97
CA ALA A 671 29.05 7.45 5.55
C ALA A 671 28.13 6.75 6.56
N ASN A 672 27.55 7.50 7.52
CA ASN A 672 26.66 6.95 8.53
C ASN A 672 25.38 6.37 7.93
N LEU A 673 24.79 7.03 6.93
CA LEU A 673 23.65 6.49 6.19
C LEU A 673 23.99 5.20 5.42
N THR A 674 25.23 5.07 4.97
CA THR A 674 25.71 3.82 4.32
C THR A 674 25.89 2.70 5.34
N ARG A 675 26.46 3.00 6.51
CA ARG A 675 26.63 2.05 7.63
C ARG A 675 25.29 1.53 8.15
N THR A 676 24.24 2.37 8.20
CA THR A 676 22.87 1.96 8.55
C THR A 676 22.16 1.16 7.47
N ARG A 677 22.79 0.87 6.34
CA ARG A 677 22.15 0.27 5.17
C ARG A 677 20.94 1.03 4.63
N TYR A 678 20.82 2.31 4.97
CA TYR A 678 19.70 3.15 4.53
C TYR A 678 19.48 3.08 3.00
N TRP A 679 20.57 3.18 2.20
CA TRP A 679 20.52 3.12 0.75
C TRP A 679 20.05 1.76 0.20
N PHE A 680 20.31 0.66 0.92
CA PHE A 680 19.81 -0.67 0.57
C PHE A 680 18.31 -0.82 0.85
N PHE A 681 17.87 -0.39 2.02
CA PHE A 681 16.46 -0.44 2.43
C PHE A 681 15.57 0.55 1.67
N SER A 682 16.11 1.72 1.28
CA SER A 682 15.42 2.70 0.42
C SER A 682 15.55 2.37 -1.07
N SER A 683 16.35 1.33 -1.42
CA SER A 683 16.64 0.95 -2.81
C SER A 683 17.25 2.09 -3.64
N SER A 684 18.12 2.89 -3.02
CA SER A 684 18.72 4.10 -3.61
C SER A 684 20.27 4.09 -3.55
N LEU A 685 20.90 2.95 -3.81
CA LEU A 685 22.37 2.81 -3.80
C LEU A 685 23.09 3.85 -4.68
N GLY A 686 22.54 4.17 -5.84
CA GLY A 686 23.06 5.18 -6.72
C GLY A 686 23.09 6.58 -6.10
N GLU A 687 22.11 6.93 -5.24
CA GLU A 687 22.10 8.19 -4.48
C GLU A 687 23.19 8.19 -3.40
N GLY A 688 23.33 7.08 -2.66
CA GLY A 688 24.39 6.95 -1.67
C GLY A 688 25.78 7.13 -2.28
N ARG A 689 26.03 6.49 -3.41
CA ARG A 689 27.28 6.66 -4.16
C ARG A 689 27.48 8.09 -4.64
N HIS A 690 26.45 8.75 -5.15
CA HIS A 690 26.49 10.14 -5.59
C HIS A 690 26.93 11.07 -4.44
N TRP A 691 26.30 10.99 -3.28
CA TRP A 691 26.63 11.84 -2.15
C TRP A 691 28.04 11.58 -1.61
N LEU A 692 28.45 10.30 -1.45
CA LEU A 692 29.81 9.96 -1.03
C LEU A 692 30.85 10.53 -1.99
N THR A 693 30.68 10.29 -3.29
CA THR A 693 31.65 10.74 -4.30
C THR A 693 31.75 12.26 -4.35
N ARG A 694 30.59 12.95 -4.38
CA ARG A 694 30.56 14.41 -4.45
C ARG A 694 31.16 15.08 -3.23
N ALA A 695 30.88 14.55 -2.04
CA ALA A 695 31.48 15.09 -0.80
C ALA A 695 32.96 14.78 -0.70
N LEU A 696 33.45 13.62 -1.17
CA LEU A 696 34.89 13.29 -1.29
C LEU A 696 35.64 14.27 -2.17
N ASP A 697 35.07 14.65 -3.33
CA ASP A 697 35.62 15.58 -4.27
C ASP A 697 35.75 17.01 -3.66
N LEU A 698 34.76 17.42 -2.87
CA LEU A 698 34.68 18.75 -2.24
C LEU A 698 35.43 18.89 -0.92
N ALA A 699 35.77 17.77 -0.27
CA ALA A 699 36.49 17.74 1.02
C ALA A 699 37.87 17.06 0.89
N PRO A 700 38.79 17.53 0.07
CA PRO A 700 40.11 16.92 -0.09
C PRO A 700 40.97 17.04 1.18
N THR A 701 40.66 18.00 2.03
CA THR A 701 41.39 18.27 3.31
C THR A 701 40.68 17.69 4.54
N ALA A 702 39.61 16.90 4.38
CA ALA A 702 38.96 16.22 5.47
C ALA A 702 39.93 15.23 6.15
N PRO A 703 39.73 14.93 7.48
CA PRO A 703 40.60 14.01 8.19
C PRO A 703 40.81 12.69 7.46
N ALA A 704 42.04 12.20 7.38
CA ALA A 704 42.42 10.99 6.66
C ALA A 704 41.56 9.77 7.09
N PRO A 705 41.26 9.53 8.38
CA PRO A 705 40.41 8.41 8.78
C PRO A 705 39.01 8.48 8.16
N LEU A 706 38.37 9.64 8.15
CA LEU A 706 37.03 9.82 7.53
C LEU A 706 37.08 9.58 6.02
N ARG A 707 38.10 10.11 5.34
CA ARG A 707 38.28 9.88 3.88
C ARG A 707 38.48 8.40 3.55
N VAL A 708 39.32 7.70 4.31
CA VAL A 708 39.56 6.26 4.15
C VAL A 708 38.27 5.47 4.31
N GLY A 709 37.51 5.75 5.37
CA GLY A 709 36.22 5.10 5.60
C GLY A 709 35.20 5.38 4.48
N CYS A 710 35.10 6.64 4.04
CA CYS A 710 34.19 7.03 2.95
C CYS A 710 34.57 6.41 1.60
N LEU A 711 35.85 6.37 1.25
CA LEU A 711 36.35 5.70 0.04
C LEU A 711 36.06 4.20 0.07
N ALA A 712 36.29 3.55 1.21
CA ALA A 712 35.96 2.13 1.38
C ALA A 712 34.44 1.87 1.27
N LEU A 713 33.59 2.71 1.85
CA LEU A 713 32.13 2.60 1.74
C LEU A 713 31.63 2.90 0.31
N ALA A 714 32.27 3.84 -0.40
CA ALA A 714 31.98 4.10 -1.81
C ALA A 714 32.38 2.90 -2.70
N ALA A 715 33.53 2.26 -2.38
CA ALA A 715 33.94 1.00 -3.02
C ALA A 715 32.94 -0.14 -2.75
N TRP A 716 32.43 -0.24 -1.53
CA TRP A 716 31.40 -1.22 -1.17
C TRP A 716 30.12 -1.05 -1.98
N ILE A 717 29.60 0.19 -2.11
CA ILE A 717 28.43 0.46 -2.93
C ILE A 717 28.71 0.13 -4.39
N ALA A 718 29.87 0.55 -4.92
CA ALA A 718 30.27 0.25 -6.30
C ALA A 718 30.32 -1.27 -6.56
N LEU A 719 30.88 -2.05 -5.60
CA LEU A 719 30.92 -3.51 -5.67
C LEU A 719 29.51 -4.11 -5.72
N CYS A 720 28.60 -3.67 -4.85
CA CYS A 720 27.21 -4.13 -4.82
C CYS A 720 26.46 -3.78 -6.11
N GLN A 721 26.88 -2.75 -6.83
CA GLN A 721 26.36 -2.35 -8.15
C GLN A 721 27.05 -3.08 -9.32
N GLY A 722 28.07 -3.91 -9.08
CA GLY A 722 28.83 -4.62 -10.10
C GLY A 722 29.94 -3.79 -10.78
N ASP A 723 30.24 -2.57 -10.28
CA ASP A 723 31.29 -1.67 -10.82
C ASP A 723 32.64 -1.99 -10.17
N ARG A 724 33.28 -3.06 -10.65
CA ARG A 724 34.56 -3.54 -10.14
C ARG A 724 35.68 -2.51 -10.30
N SER A 725 35.74 -1.85 -11.46
CA SER A 725 36.84 -0.92 -11.76
C SER A 725 36.83 0.31 -10.84
N THR A 726 35.67 0.83 -10.53
CA THR A 726 35.54 1.94 -9.58
C THR A 726 35.81 1.47 -8.15
N ALA A 727 35.34 0.27 -7.76
CA ALA A 727 35.64 -0.30 -6.45
C ALA A 727 37.14 -0.47 -6.23
N GLU A 728 37.89 -1.03 -7.21
CA GLU A 728 39.36 -1.16 -7.19
C GLU A 728 40.06 0.19 -7.03
N ARG A 729 39.62 1.20 -7.78
CA ARG A 729 40.20 2.54 -7.71
C ARG A 729 40.02 3.17 -6.34
N PHE A 730 38.82 3.09 -5.77
CA PHE A 730 38.56 3.64 -4.45
C PHE A 730 39.32 2.89 -3.33
N LEU A 731 39.43 1.55 -3.42
CA LEU A 731 40.22 0.76 -2.48
C LEU A 731 41.72 1.09 -2.59
N ALA A 732 42.26 1.24 -3.79
CA ALA A 732 43.64 1.65 -4.00
C ALA A 732 43.94 3.03 -3.41
N GLU A 733 43.03 3.98 -3.53
CA GLU A 733 43.15 5.31 -2.95
C GLU A 733 43.03 5.24 -1.41
N ALA A 734 42.05 4.53 -0.87
CA ALA A 734 41.89 4.33 0.56
C ALA A 734 43.14 3.65 1.20
N GLY A 735 43.68 2.61 0.54
CA GLY A 735 44.88 1.90 1.01
C GLY A 735 46.12 2.78 0.98
N ARG A 736 46.26 3.76 0.07
CA ARG A 736 47.36 4.73 0.07
C ARG A 736 47.25 5.70 1.25
N LEU A 737 46.05 6.26 1.46
CA LEU A 737 45.82 7.21 2.57
C LEU A 737 45.89 6.54 3.95
N GLY A 738 45.46 5.27 4.05
CA GLY A 738 45.44 4.52 5.31
C GLY A 738 46.80 4.08 5.82
N ARG A 739 47.89 4.16 5.02
CA ARG A 739 49.25 3.79 5.44
C ARG A 739 49.89 4.80 6.34
N ASP A 740 49.56 6.05 6.21
CA ASP A 740 50.29 7.15 6.82
C ASP A 740 49.61 7.70 8.10
N ASP A 741 48.25 7.56 8.26
CA ASP A 741 47.57 8.24 9.35
C ASP A 741 46.17 7.69 9.70
N ALA A 742 45.85 6.42 9.43
CA ALA A 742 44.50 5.88 9.65
C ALA A 742 44.33 5.37 11.09
N ASP A 743 43.20 5.78 11.67
CA ASP A 743 42.73 5.26 12.93
C ASP A 743 42.20 3.81 12.81
N VAL A 744 42.00 3.12 13.94
CA VAL A 744 41.58 1.73 13.98
C VAL A 744 40.21 1.49 13.37
N GLU A 745 39.29 2.47 13.46
CA GLU A 745 37.93 2.40 12.89
C GLU A 745 37.97 2.43 11.37
N ALA A 746 38.66 3.38 10.79
CA ALA A 746 38.85 3.50 9.35
C ALA A 746 39.52 2.27 8.75
N LEU A 747 40.51 1.69 9.45
CA LEU A 747 41.15 0.43 9.07
C LEU A 747 40.21 -0.79 9.21
N GLY A 748 39.21 -0.72 10.11
CA GLY A 748 38.14 -1.71 10.21
C GLY A 748 37.28 -1.76 8.96
N VAL A 749 36.78 -0.56 8.54
CA VAL A 749 35.96 -0.43 7.31
C VAL A 749 36.76 -0.82 6.06
N LEU A 750 38.01 -0.39 5.96
CA LEU A 750 38.88 -0.75 4.82
C LEU A 750 39.08 -2.26 4.74
N SER A 751 39.47 -2.93 5.86
CA SER A 751 39.68 -4.36 5.90
C SER A 751 38.40 -5.16 5.57
N TYR A 752 37.25 -4.65 6.02
CA TYR A 752 35.93 -5.22 5.69
C TYR A 752 35.70 -5.22 4.18
N VAL A 753 35.90 -4.05 3.51
CA VAL A 753 35.62 -3.93 2.07
C VAL A 753 36.69 -4.62 1.21
N GLU A 754 37.96 -4.61 1.63
CA GLU A 754 39.01 -5.40 0.97
C GLU A 754 38.69 -6.90 1.06
N GLY A 755 38.26 -7.40 2.23
CA GLY A 755 37.83 -8.77 2.41
C GLY A 755 36.60 -9.12 1.56
N ALA A 756 35.61 -8.23 1.50
CA ALA A 756 34.45 -8.36 0.64
C ALA A 756 34.84 -8.44 -0.85
N PHE A 757 35.75 -7.59 -1.28
CA PHE A 757 36.24 -7.57 -2.66
C PHE A 757 37.00 -8.83 -3.01
N ALA A 758 37.94 -9.26 -2.14
CA ALA A 758 38.72 -10.52 -2.32
C ALA A 758 37.79 -11.74 -2.41
N PHE A 759 36.74 -11.80 -1.57
CA PHE A 759 35.74 -12.86 -1.60
C PHE A 759 34.86 -12.82 -2.85
N LEU A 760 34.17 -11.70 -3.07
CA LEU A 760 33.11 -11.63 -4.06
C LEU A 760 33.62 -11.54 -5.50
N VAL A 761 34.82 -10.96 -5.72
CA VAL A 761 35.41 -10.77 -7.06
C VAL A 761 36.37 -11.88 -7.41
N HIS A 762 37.26 -12.23 -6.46
CA HIS A 762 38.37 -13.17 -6.73
C HIS A 762 38.13 -14.58 -6.21
N ALA A 763 37.11 -14.78 -5.34
CA ALA A 763 36.93 -16.06 -4.59
C ALA A 763 38.22 -16.48 -3.84
N ASP A 764 38.94 -15.50 -3.26
CA ASP A 764 40.19 -15.73 -2.56
C ASP A 764 39.91 -16.16 -1.11
N ALA A 765 40.44 -17.30 -0.70
CA ALA A 765 40.32 -17.82 0.65
C ALA A 765 40.96 -16.91 1.72
N GLY A 766 41.93 -16.06 1.35
CA GLY A 766 42.51 -15.03 2.22
C GLY A 766 41.49 -14.01 2.72
N SER A 767 40.37 -13.86 2.05
CA SER A 767 39.24 -13.02 2.45
C SER A 767 38.69 -13.39 3.84
N ILE A 768 38.69 -14.68 4.21
CA ILE A 768 38.23 -15.16 5.52
C ILE A 768 39.02 -14.48 6.66
N ALA A 769 40.36 -14.41 6.52
CA ALA A 769 41.21 -13.77 7.54
C ALA A 769 41.05 -12.24 7.56
N LEU A 770 40.82 -11.58 6.41
CA LEU A 770 40.56 -10.15 6.33
C LEU A 770 39.26 -9.81 7.03
N LEU A 771 38.18 -10.52 6.74
CA LEU A 771 36.87 -10.33 7.33
C LEU A 771 36.84 -10.66 8.83
N ALA A 772 37.57 -11.71 9.25
CA ALA A 772 37.72 -12.00 10.67
C ALA A 772 38.37 -10.84 11.44
N ARG A 773 39.44 -10.25 10.88
CA ARG A 773 40.12 -9.09 11.51
C ARG A 773 39.20 -7.86 11.54
N ALA A 774 38.44 -7.62 10.49
CA ALA A 774 37.48 -6.49 10.46
C ALA A 774 36.42 -6.61 11.56
N ARG A 775 35.78 -7.80 11.69
CA ARG A 775 34.74 -8.01 12.72
C ARG A 775 35.28 -7.88 14.15
N GLU A 776 36.52 -8.34 14.41
CA GLU A 776 37.17 -8.22 15.70
C GLU A 776 37.46 -6.74 16.07
N ARG A 777 37.90 -5.93 15.08
CA ARG A 777 38.10 -4.50 15.26
C ARG A 777 36.79 -3.79 15.58
N PHE A 778 35.72 -4.06 14.84
CA PHE A 778 34.39 -3.48 15.09
C PHE A 778 33.84 -3.86 16.46
N ARG A 779 33.98 -5.13 16.89
CA ARG A 779 33.57 -5.59 18.22
C ARG A 779 34.34 -4.90 19.33
N ALA A 780 35.66 -4.75 19.17
CA ALA A 780 36.53 -4.07 20.18
C ALA A 780 36.13 -2.57 20.39
N HIS A 781 35.49 -1.94 19.40
CA HIS A 781 35.06 -0.55 19.46
C HIS A 781 33.53 -0.40 19.63
N GLY A 782 32.80 -1.48 19.93
CA GLY A 782 31.36 -1.46 20.16
C GLY A 782 30.49 -1.14 18.94
N GLN A 783 31.03 -1.26 17.73
CA GLN A 783 30.37 -0.97 16.48
C GLN A 783 29.52 -2.18 16.01
N VAL A 784 28.38 -2.39 16.68
CA VAL A 784 27.54 -3.58 16.53
C VAL A 784 27.09 -3.80 15.09
N GLY A 785 26.59 -2.75 14.41
CA GLY A 785 26.10 -2.85 13.04
C GLY A 785 27.19 -3.26 12.04
N ASP A 786 28.37 -2.62 12.14
CA ASP A 786 29.52 -2.93 11.27
C ASP A 786 30.12 -4.32 11.58
N ALA A 787 30.12 -4.72 12.87
CA ALA A 787 30.51 -6.07 13.26
C ALA A 787 29.62 -7.13 12.63
N HIS A 788 28.31 -6.95 12.63
CA HIS A 788 27.36 -7.85 11.97
C HIS A 788 27.56 -7.90 10.45
N MET A 789 27.87 -6.76 9.82
CA MET A 789 28.18 -6.71 8.38
C MET A 789 29.43 -7.53 8.05
N ALA A 790 30.50 -7.36 8.81
CA ALA A 790 31.73 -8.12 8.63
C ALA A 790 31.51 -9.62 8.92
N THR A 791 30.75 -9.94 9.96
CA THR A 791 30.44 -11.34 10.33
C THR A 791 29.59 -12.03 9.27
N MET A 792 28.63 -11.34 8.66
CA MET A 792 27.83 -11.84 7.54
C MET A 792 28.72 -12.30 6.37
N LEU A 793 29.59 -11.42 5.89
CA LEU A 793 30.50 -11.77 4.78
C LEU A 793 31.54 -12.82 5.18
N TRP A 794 31.99 -12.79 6.41
CA TRP A 794 32.90 -13.82 6.94
C TRP A 794 32.24 -15.21 6.93
N ALA A 795 30.98 -15.33 7.40
CA ALA A 795 30.24 -16.59 7.37
C ALA A 795 29.96 -17.04 5.92
N MET A 796 29.67 -16.11 5.00
CA MET A 796 29.53 -16.42 3.58
C MET A 796 30.83 -16.92 2.97
N ALA A 797 31.95 -16.23 3.19
CA ALA A 797 33.28 -16.66 2.71
C ALA A 797 33.68 -18.01 3.30
N ALA A 798 33.42 -18.24 4.57
CA ALA A 798 33.68 -19.55 5.20
C ALA A 798 32.84 -20.69 4.58
N ALA A 799 31.56 -20.40 4.22
CA ALA A 799 30.68 -21.38 3.59
C ALA A 799 31.08 -21.73 2.14
N PHE A 800 31.54 -20.73 1.36
CA PHE A 800 31.98 -20.96 -0.03
C PHE A 800 33.39 -21.46 -0.17
N LEU A 801 34.33 -20.97 0.65
CA LEU A 801 35.80 -21.14 0.46
C LEU A 801 36.48 -21.91 1.60
N GLY A 802 35.79 -22.03 2.73
CA GLY A 802 36.30 -22.73 3.90
C GLY A 802 35.97 -24.22 3.95
N GLY A 803 36.54 -24.93 4.91
CA GLY A 803 36.18 -26.33 5.21
C GLY A 803 34.88 -26.43 6.01
N ARG A 804 34.28 -27.64 6.04
CA ARG A 804 32.99 -27.93 6.69
C ARG A 804 32.89 -27.40 8.13
N GLU A 805 33.92 -27.66 8.96
CA GLU A 805 33.88 -27.26 10.38
C GLU A 805 33.79 -25.74 10.53
N LEU A 806 34.62 -24.99 9.80
CA LEU A 806 34.62 -23.54 9.83
C LEU A 806 33.30 -22.98 9.30
N ALA A 807 32.78 -23.50 8.20
CA ALA A 807 31.53 -23.04 7.59
C ALA A 807 30.34 -23.16 8.56
N LEU A 808 30.18 -24.35 9.18
CA LEU A 808 29.09 -24.60 10.12
C LEU A 808 29.26 -23.83 11.44
N ALA A 809 30.49 -23.64 11.91
CA ALA A 809 30.78 -22.86 13.11
C ALA A 809 30.49 -21.37 12.88
N ALA A 810 30.95 -20.81 11.76
CA ALA A 810 30.78 -19.41 11.41
C ALA A 810 29.30 -19.04 11.25
N GLY A 811 28.51 -19.86 10.55
CA GLY A 811 27.06 -19.63 10.41
C GLY A 811 26.35 -19.64 11.76
N ARG A 812 26.61 -20.61 12.63
CA ARG A 812 25.98 -20.69 13.96
C ARG A 812 26.40 -19.55 14.87
N GLU A 813 27.69 -19.18 14.88
CA GLU A 813 28.18 -18.04 15.66
C GLU A 813 27.42 -16.77 15.26
N TYR A 814 27.32 -16.52 13.96
CA TYR A 814 26.61 -15.33 13.47
C TYR A 814 25.12 -15.31 13.86
N ALA A 815 24.41 -16.43 13.66
CA ALA A 815 22.99 -16.51 14.01
C ALA A 815 22.76 -16.29 15.52
N THR A 816 23.61 -16.91 16.37
CA THR A 816 23.53 -16.78 17.85
C THR A 816 23.83 -15.34 18.30
N GLU A 817 24.85 -14.70 17.73
CA GLU A 817 25.23 -13.33 18.06
C GLU A 817 24.11 -12.33 17.64
N ALA A 818 23.54 -12.51 16.46
CA ALA A 818 22.45 -11.68 15.96
C ALA A 818 21.17 -11.82 16.80
N GLU A 819 20.85 -13.02 17.24
CA GLU A 819 19.73 -13.28 18.14
C GLU A 819 19.94 -12.64 19.52
N ALA A 820 21.16 -12.74 20.08
CA ALA A 820 21.51 -12.13 21.35
C ALA A 820 21.40 -10.58 21.35
N HIS A 821 21.67 -9.94 20.20
CA HIS A 821 21.51 -8.49 20.04
C HIS A 821 20.08 -8.08 19.69
N GLY A 822 19.13 -9.03 19.44
CA GLY A 822 17.78 -8.71 19.01
C GLY A 822 17.73 -8.09 17.61
N ALA A 823 18.78 -8.25 16.81
CA ALA A 823 18.94 -7.66 15.48
C ALA A 823 18.27 -8.55 14.42
N GLY A 824 17.03 -8.22 14.04
CA GLY A 824 16.21 -9.02 13.13
C GLY A 824 16.82 -9.16 11.73
N TRP A 825 17.42 -8.07 11.21
CA TRP A 825 18.16 -8.09 9.96
C TRP A 825 19.35 -9.04 10.02
N ALA A 826 20.22 -8.85 11.00
CA ALA A 826 21.42 -9.69 11.16
C ALA A 826 21.03 -11.16 11.39
N HIS A 827 19.98 -11.45 12.18
CA HIS A 827 19.49 -12.81 12.40
C HIS A 827 18.97 -13.45 11.10
N SER A 828 18.28 -12.68 10.23
CA SER A 828 17.85 -13.21 8.93
C SER A 828 19.04 -13.68 8.07
N TRP A 829 20.11 -12.90 8.07
CA TRP A 829 21.35 -13.26 7.37
C TRP A 829 22.16 -14.34 8.09
N GLY A 830 22.06 -14.43 9.41
CA GLY A 830 22.62 -15.55 10.19
C GLY A 830 21.99 -16.88 9.81
N LEU A 831 20.65 -16.93 9.73
CA LEU A 831 19.93 -18.11 9.23
C LEU A 831 20.31 -18.44 7.79
N TRP A 832 20.46 -17.40 6.92
CA TRP A 832 20.94 -17.58 5.57
C TRP A 832 22.35 -18.20 5.53
N GLY A 833 23.27 -17.71 6.37
CA GLY A 833 24.64 -18.22 6.47
C GLY A 833 24.72 -19.68 6.96
N VAL A 834 23.90 -20.03 7.96
CA VAL A 834 23.78 -21.45 8.40
C VAL A 834 23.20 -22.29 7.28
N GLY A 835 22.15 -21.81 6.60
CA GLY A 835 21.53 -22.50 5.47
C GLY A 835 22.52 -22.75 4.33
N LEU A 836 23.38 -21.77 4.02
CA LEU A 836 24.43 -21.92 3.00
C LEU A 836 25.48 -22.95 3.42
N ALA A 837 25.91 -22.96 4.68
CA ALA A 837 26.84 -23.94 5.21
C ALA A 837 26.24 -25.37 5.17
N GLU A 838 24.98 -25.55 5.53
CA GLU A 838 24.27 -26.83 5.44
C GLU A 838 24.10 -27.28 3.98
N LEU A 839 23.80 -26.35 3.07
CA LEU A 839 23.66 -26.65 1.63
C LEU A 839 24.99 -27.21 1.05
N ARG A 840 26.13 -26.57 1.37
CA ARG A 840 27.41 -26.90 0.75
C ARG A 840 28.14 -28.05 1.45
N HIS A 841 27.93 -28.27 2.75
CA HIS A 841 28.68 -29.15 3.58
C HIS A 841 27.85 -30.09 4.47
N GLY A 842 26.54 -29.95 4.50
CA GLY A 842 25.63 -30.68 5.40
C GLY A 842 24.39 -31.23 4.69
N ASP A 843 23.21 -30.92 5.21
CA ASP A 843 21.93 -31.44 4.75
C ASP A 843 21.14 -30.39 3.96
N PRO A 844 20.91 -30.56 2.62
CA PRO A 844 20.10 -29.65 1.80
C PRO A 844 18.66 -29.50 2.27
N HIS A 845 18.04 -30.53 2.86
CA HIS A 845 16.67 -30.44 3.39
C HIS A 845 16.58 -29.46 4.57
N ARG A 846 17.60 -29.48 5.44
CA ARG A 846 17.70 -28.51 6.53
C ARG A 846 17.95 -27.09 6.02
N ALA A 847 18.76 -26.94 4.96
CA ALA A 847 19.01 -25.66 4.31
C ALA A 847 17.72 -25.01 3.79
N VAL A 848 16.80 -25.78 3.17
CA VAL A 848 15.49 -25.30 2.71
C VAL A 848 14.66 -24.70 3.86
N GLY A 849 14.67 -25.32 5.04
CA GLY A 849 13.99 -24.81 6.23
C GLY A 849 14.57 -23.45 6.69
N LEU A 850 15.89 -23.37 6.78
CA LEU A 850 16.63 -22.17 7.21
C LEU A 850 16.45 -21.00 6.24
N PHE A 851 16.51 -21.23 4.93
CA PHE A 851 16.25 -20.17 3.93
C PHE A 851 14.81 -19.67 3.95
N ARG A 852 13.83 -20.56 4.21
CA ARG A 852 12.43 -20.17 4.39
C ARG A 852 12.26 -19.24 5.58
N ASP A 853 12.88 -19.56 6.71
CA ASP A 853 12.80 -18.73 7.91
C ASP A 853 13.55 -17.40 7.75
N SER A 854 14.68 -17.39 7.03
CA SER A 854 15.40 -16.20 6.60
C SER A 854 14.50 -15.28 5.75
N LEU A 855 13.87 -15.82 4.70
CA LEU A 855 12.98 -15.09 3.80
C LEU A 855 11.76 -14.50 4.52
N ARG A 856 11.16 -15.21 5.46
CA ARG A 856 10.05 -14.69 6.28
C ARG A 856 10.47 -13.44 7.06
N ARG A 857 11.66 -13.45 7.67
CA ARG A 857 12.22 -12.32 8.42
C ARG A 857 12.57 -11.16 7.49
N GLN A 858 13.25 -11.42 6.37
CA GLN A 858 13.60 -10.40 5.36
C GLN A 858 12.35 -9.70 4.84
N ARG A 859 11.27 -10.45 4.58
CA ARG A 859 9.97 -9.89 4.20
C ARG A 859 9.39 -8.99 5.30
N ALA A 860 9.43 -9.43 6.55
CA ALA A 860 8.86 -8.70 7.69
C ALA A 860 9.55 -7.34 7.93
N ILE A 861 10.87 -7.26 7.74
CA ILE A 861 11.66 -6.02 7.90
C ILE A 861 11.76 -5.19 6.61
N GLY A 862 11.27 -5.71 5.47
CA GLY A 862 11.32 -5.05 4.18
C GLY A 862 12.71 -5.05 3.52
N ASP A 863 13.57 -6.02 3.83
CA ASP A 863 14.89 -6.20 3.18
C ASP A 863 14.74 -6.79 1.78
N ARG A 864 14.50 -5.92 0.80
CA ARG A 864 14.34 -6.31 -0.61
C ARG A 864 15.63 -6.90 -1.19
N TRP A 865 16.79 -6.37 -0.78
CA TRP A 865 18.08 -6.86 -1.24
C TRP A 865 18.36 -8.26 -0.71
N GLY A 866 18.12 -8.50 0.58
CA GLY A 866 18.23 -9.83 1.20
C GLY A 866 17.26 -10.84 0.58
N THR A 867 16.07 -10.41 0.24
CA THR A 867 15.06 -11.27 -0.39
C THR A 867 15.53 -11.88 -1.72
N VAL A 868 16.27 -11.13 -2.55
CA VAL A 868 16.86 -11.65 -3.80
C VAL A 868 17.78 -12.83 -3.51
N TRP A 869 18.70 -12.64 -2.57
CA TRP A 869 19.68 -13.68 -2.19
C TRP A 869 19.04 -14.87 -1.45
N GLY A 870 17.98 -14.59 -0.71
CA GLY A 870 17.17 -15.64 -0.07
C GLY A 870 16.47 -16.54 -1.10
N MET A 871 15.93 -15.95 -2.18
CA MET A 871 15.30 -16.69 -3.28
C MET A 871 16.31 -17.50 -4.09
N GLU A 872 17.47 -16.92 -4.40
CA GLU A 872 18.57 -17.64 -5.07
C GLU A 872 19.01 -18.86 -4.26
N ALA A 873 19.34 -18.66 -2.98
CA ALA A 873 19.76 -19.74 -2.10
C ALA A 873 18.68 -20.83 -1.91
N MET A 874 17.41 -20.43 -1.85
CA MET A 874 16.28 -21.37 -1.82
C MET A 874 16.24 -22.23 -3.09
N ALA A 875 16.44 -21.63 -4.27
CA ALA A 875 16.48 -22.37 -5.53
C ALA A 875 17.62 -23.38 -5.55
N TRP A 876 18.82 -23.00 -5.07
CA TRP A 876 19.98 -23.91 -4.96
C TRP A 876 19.69 -25.10 -4.04
N ALA A 877 19.10 -24.82 -2.86
CA ALA A 877 18.78 -25.86 -1.90
C ALA A 877 17.70 -26.82 -2.41
N VAL A 878 16.63 -26.31 -3.01
CA VAL A 878 15.55 -27.13 -3.58
C VAL A 878 16.06 -27.98 -4.74
N ALA A 879 16.96 -27.46 -5.59
CA ALA A 879 17.61 -28.25 -6.63
C ALA A 879 18.43 -29.40 -6.05
N ALA A 880 19.19 -29.15 -4.96
CA ALA A 880 20.01 -30.17 -4.28
C ALA A 880 19.15 -31.26 -3.59
N THR A 881 17.89 -30.99 -3.23
CA THR A 881 16.95 -32.02 -2.72
C THR A 881 16.32 -32.87 -3.83
N GLY A 882 16.53 -32.54 -5.11
CA GLY A 882 16.01 -33.28 -6.25
C GLY A 882 14.64 -32.78 -6.77
N ASP A 883 14.01 -31.77 -6.16
CA ASP A 883 12.78 -31.15 -6.67
C ASP A 883 13.11 -30.13 -7.78
N HIS A 884 13.53 -30.65 -8.92
CA HIS A 884 13.99 -29.81 -10.03
C HIS A 884 12.88 -28.96 -10.65
N GLY A 885 11.61 -29.41 -10.61
CA GLY A 885 10.47 -28.63 -11.12
C GLY A 885 10.22 -27.37 -10.30
N ARG A 886 10.24 -27.48 -8.97
CA ARG A 886 10.14 -26.34 -8.07
C ARG A 886 11.37 -25.44 -8.16
N ALA A 887 12.57 -26.03 -8.27
CA ALA A 887 13.81 -25.27 -8.43
C ALA A 887 13.78 -24.38 -9.69
N ALA A 888 13.29 -24.90 -10.84
CA ALA A 888 13.17 -24.13 -12.07
C ALA A 888 12.22 -22.92 -11.91
N ARG A 889 11.08 -23.09 -11.23
CA ARG A 889 10.18 -21.98 -10.89
C ARG A 889 10.84 -20.95 -9.99
N LEU A 890 11.56 -21.37 -8.97
CA LEU A 890 12.29 -20.48 -8.06
C LEU A 890 13.41 -19.71 -8.78
N ILE A 891 14.14 -20.32 -9.71
CA ILE A 891 15.15 -19.65 -10.56
C ILE A 891 14.46 -18.55 -11.40
N GLY A 892 13.34 -18.87 -12.06
CA GLY A 892 12.57 -17.88 -12.83
C GLY A 892 12.11 -16.71 -11.95
N ALA A 893 11.57 -17.00 -10.77
CA ALA A 893 11.15 -15.99 -9.80
C ALA A 893 12.32 -15.13 -9.28
N ALA A 894 13.47 -15.74 -8.99
CA ALA A 894 14.71 -15.04 -8.60
C ALA A 894 15.21 -14.13 -9.73
N CYS A 895 15.21 -14.59 -10.98
CA CYS A 895 15.56 -13.76 -12.14
C CYS A 895 14.64 -12.55 -12.31
N SER A 896 13.35 -12.73 -12.07
CA SER A 896 12.39 -11.60 -12.05
C SER A 896 12.73 -10.59 -10.95
N LEU A 897 13.07 -11.05 -9.75
CA LEU A 897 13.50 -10.19 -8.64
C LEU A 897 14.83 -9.48 -8.94
N LEU A 898 15.82 -10.16 -9.50
CA LEU A 898 17.11 -9.58 -9.92
C LEU A 898 16.88 -8.42 -10.90
N ARG A 899 16.05 -8.61 -11.92
CA ARG A 899 15.72 -7.56 -12.89
C ARG A 899 14.98 -6.39 -12.26
N THR A 900 13.99 -6.66 -11.44
CA THR A 900 13.15 -5.61 -10.82
C THR A 900 13.90 -4.83 -9.74
N THR A 901 14.87 -5.44 -9.06
CA THR A 901 15.69 -4.79 -8.03
C THR A 901 16.98 -4.17 -8.58
N GLY A 902 17.38 -4.53 -9.79
CA GLY A 902 18.65 -4.07 -10.37
C GLY A 902 19.89 -4.70 -9.74
N VAL A 903 19.74 -5.75 -8.91
CA VAL A 903 20.88 -6.50 -8.36
C VAL A 903 21.56 -7.29 -9.45
N ALA A 904 22.88 -7.16 -9.59
CA ALA A 904 23.66 -7.86 -10.59
C ALA A 904 24.35 -9.10 -9.99
N LEU A 905 24.10 -10.26 -10.56
CA LEU A 905 24.89 -11.49 -10.25
C LEU A 905 26.29 -11.42 -10.86
N THR A 906 26.43 -10.77 -12.03
CA THR A 906 27.69 -10.58 -12.74
C THR A 906 28.66 -9.76 -11.89
N GLY A 907 29.83 -10.32 -11.59
CA GLY A 907 30.84 -9.66 -10.77
C GLY A 907 30.89 -10.18 -9.31
N LEU A 908 29.91 -10.96 -8.88
CA LEU A 908 29.88 -11.64 -7.57
C LEU A 908 30.16 -13.14 -7.77
N ARG A 909 31.44 -13.47 -8.00
CA ARG A 909 31.88 -14.76 -8.55
C ARG A 909 31.33 -15.98 -7.84
N PRO A 910 31.44 -16.17 -6.50
CA PRO A 910 30.95 -17.38 -5.85
C PRO A 910 29.42 -17.57 -5.96
N LEU A 911 28.66 -16.47 -5.93
CA LEU A 911 27.20 -16.48 -6.04
C LEU A 911 26.76 -16.77 -7.49
N HIS A 912 27.46 -16.20 -8.45
CA HIS A 912 27.20 -16.44 -9.88
C HIS A 912 27.51 -17.88 -10.27
N GLU A 913 28.64 -18.43 -9.81
CA GLU A 913 29.01 -19.84 -10.06
C GLU A 913 27.93 -20.78 -9.48
N ALA A 914 27.46 -20.54 -8.24
CA ALA A 914 26.39 -21.36 -7.63
C ALA A 914 25.07 -21.30 -8.41
N HIS A 915 24.70 -20.11 -8.93
CA HIS A 915 23.52 -19.94 -9.79
C HIS A 915 23.66 -20.77 -11.08
N VAL A 916 24.79 -20.63 -11.80
CA VAL A 916 25.01 -21.33 -13.07
C VAL A 916 25.09 -22.85 -12.87
N GLU A 917 25.75 -23.32 -11.84
CA GLU A 917 25.81 -24.76 -11.48
C GLU A 917 24.39 -25.31 -11.23
N THR A 918 23.58 -24.57 -10.48
CA THR A 918 22.20 -24.98 -10.18
C THR A 918 21.33 -25.00 -11.43
N GLU A 919 21.42 -23.97 -12.27
CA GLU A 919 20.68 -23.90 -13.53
C GLU A 919 21.05 -25.08 -14.45
N HIS A 920 22.34 -25.40 -14.59
CA HIS A 920 22.82 -26.54 -15.38
C HIS A 920 22.31 -27.88 -14.83
N LEU A 921 22.30 -28.04 -13.50
CA LEU A 921 21.78 -29.26 -12.85
C LEU A 921 20.29 -29.44 -13.19
N VAL A 922 19.49 -28.38 -12.99
CA VAL A 922 18.03 -28.42 -13.20
C VAL A 922 17.68 -28.61 -14.68
N ARG A 923 18.38 -27.94 -15.60
CA ARG A 923 18.19 -28.13 -17.07
C ARG A 923 18.49 -29.56 -17.49
N ARG A 924 19.57 -30.16 -16.98
CA ARG A 924 19.91 -31.57 -17.26
C ARG A 924 18.84 -32.53 -16.77
N ALA A 925 18.30 -32.29 -15.58
CA ALA A 925 17.30 -33.18 -14.97
C ALA A 925 15.93 -33.10 -15.65
N LEU A 926 15.48 -31.93 -16.04
CA LEU A 926 14.14 -31.71 -16.64
C LEU A 926 14.12 -31.79 -18.18
N GLY A 927 15.25 -31.49 -18.82
CA GLY A 927 15.31 -31.19 -20.26
C GLY A 927 14.85 -29.77 -20.58
N GLU A 928 15.30 -29.21 -21.71
CA GLU A 928 15.12 -27.79 -22.06
C GLU A 928 13.65 -27.33 -22.09
N ARG A 929 12.76 -28.17 -22.64
CA ARG A 929 11.34 -27.79 -22.78
C ARG A 929 10.61 -27.68 -21.43
N ALA A 930 10.82 -28.64 -20.54
CA ALA A 930 10.18 -28.63 -19.22
C ALA A 930 10.79 -27.57 -18.31
N TYR A 931 12.11 -27.34 -18.42
CA TYR A 931 12.79 -26.24 -17.72
C TYR A 931 12.23 -24.88 -18.16
N ALA A 932 12.17 -24.59 -19.48
CA ALA A 932 11.69 -23.32 -19.98
C ALA A 932 10.23 -23.04 -19.57
N ALA A 933 9.37 -24.05 -19.54
CA ALA A 933 7.98 -23.90 -19.08
C ALA A 933 7.90 -23.56 -17.58
N ALA A 934 8.63 -24.30 -16.74
CA ALA A 934 8.64 -24.05 -15.30
C ALA A 934 9.32 -22.69 -14.94
N PHE A 935 10.38 -22.34 -15.64
CA PHE A 935 11.06 -21.04 -15.50
C PHE A 935 10.11 -19.89 -15.83
N ALA A 936 9.39 -19.94 -16.97
CA ALA A 936 8.45 -18.91 -17.37
C ALA A 936 7.27 -18.79 -16.39
N GLU A 937 6.78 -19.91 -15.81
CA GLU A 937 5.78 -19.90 -14.75
C GLU A 937 6.28 -19.13 -13.52
N GLY A 938 7.52 -19.39 -13.09
CA GLY A 938 8.15 -18.69 -11.97
C GLY A 938 8.38 -17.20 -12.26
N GLU A 939 8.89 -16.88 -13.43
CA GLU A 939 9.17 -15.51 -13.89
C GLU A 939 7.91 -14.65 -13.96
N GLY A 940 6.78 -15.23 -14.40
CA GLY A 940 5.47 -14.57 -14.51
C GLY A 940 4.70 -14.45 -13.18
N THR A 941 5.23 -14.98 -12.08
CA THR A 941 4.53 -14.98 -10.79
C THR A 941 4.46 -13.56 -10.20
N ARG A 942 3.24 -13.09 -9.84
CA ARG A 942 3.02 -11.76 -9.25
C ARG A 942 3.67 -11.58 -7.86
N ASP A 943 3.68 -12.64 -7.06
CA ASP A 943 4.33 -12.66 -5.73
C ASP A 943 5.38 -13.78 -5.69
N PRO A 944 6.63 -13.50 -6.11
CA PRO A 944 7.71 -14.49 -6.14
C PRO A 944 7.93 -15.22 -4.81
N LEU A 945 7.74 -14.54 -3.68
CA LEU A 945 7.95 -15.10 -2.35
C LEU A 945 6.97 -16.24 -2.01
N ARG A 946 5.78 -16.29 -2.58
CA ARG A 946 4.83 -17.39 -2.36
C ARG A 946 5.36 -18.75 -2.82
N LEU A 947 6.27 -18.78 -3.77
CA LEU A 947 6.89 -20.02 -4.26
C LEU A 947 7.90 -20.59 -3.24
N ALA A 948 8.51 -19.73 -2.44
CA ALA A 948 9.53 -20.07 -1.46
C ALA A 948 8.95 -20.33 -0.05
N LEU A 949 7.94 -19.57 0.35
CA LEU A 949 7.31 -19.63 1.68
C LEU A 949 6.19 -20.66 1.77
#